data_90f07fb26bea761a8e43fa27cd7343c5
#
_entry.id   90f07fb26bea761a8e43fa27cd7343c5
#
_cell.length_a   1.000
_cell.length_b   1.000
_cell.length_c   1.000
_cell.angle_alpha   90.00
_cell.angle_beta   90.00
_cell.angle_gamma   90.00
#
_symmetry.space_group_name_H-M   'P 1'
#
loop_
_entity.id
_entity.type
_entity.pdbx_description
1 polymer ?
#
loop_
_entity_poly.entity_id
_entity_poly.type
_entity_poly.pdbx_seq_one_letter_code
_entity_poly.pdbx_strand_id
1 'polypeptide(L)'
;GTVLVQGIIDVFWMENDKIILLDYKTDRVKQAQELLMRYQTQLQLYADNKTGAFILRQKDTGVIWRSNPDTTSDDSLGQGKKRLLESQLEIRYYDAKSMSQERVSKIASVDKNGLSAEKTANGIIFRYLFVDEGISIPIQYTLQEDHLQVSILIDQIEETMENRLIDISLLPYFGAANTTEEGYFFVPDGSGSLIRFNNGKYNGSAYQQKVYGADLIVAQDRLDYFSETAALPVMGISKNSGSVLSVVQDGAAFTQINAYVAGMKKNYNVAYFSFNYRPYDTVLLDSSSSRAKEVVVLSDKKAQCDTFTVDYYPLATGSGYADMALKYKELLISEGSLTKTTAQHQNLPVYINSYGAVKKKGSFLWIPVDVMKPLTTYQDAATMITDLKAAGIADIVFSYEGWTAGGMTGKMPVKGKYESVLGSKNDFQTLLQTAKESGITFLPGINLTDFYQSGNGYAKGSSTAKNLNKSPSLQYRYSPFSLVKDLDTAPYYLFSPRLYSDALNKFYKKYNLNLDGISLKTLGYKFYSDSGKEGYDRAETLEFVTGALKQAAEQGSVLTKSANLYAACVSDYISEVPVSSSGFDITDKSVPFYQIVMSGYKNYSIPSVNLSYDTNFSLLKALETGSSLTFDFNAQNFEDTAGTPIESVYNSNYRDWVELAAEQSKILNDVYQKTGNHCIVAHSSLAEDVYCTSFENGTSVAVNYSDRDFVFEGQNVPAKGYYLFHAEK
;
A
#
# COMPACT_ATOMS: atom_id res chain seq x y z
N GLY A 1 -45.94 4.89 31.03
CA GLY A 1 -46.54 5.97 30.26
C GLY A 1 -45.68 6.25 29.04
N THR A 2 -46.25 6.16 27.86
CA THR A 2 -45.62 6.46 26.59
C THR A 2 -45.48 7.97 26.50
N VAL A 3 -44.26 8.49 26.51
CA VAL A 3 -44.04 9.91 26.22
C VAL A 3 -43.91 10.03 24.69
N LEU A 4 -44.89 10.67 24.08
CA LEU A 4 -44.85 11.04 22.67
C LEU A 4 -44.07 12.36 22.58
N VAL A 5 -42.82 12.32 22.15
CA VAL A 5 -42.12 13.51 21.72
C VAL A 5 -42.31 13.63 20.22
N GLN A 6 -43.30 14.43 19.82
CA GLN A 6 -43.51 14.80 18.43
C GLN A 6 -42.69 16.03 18.15
N GLY A 7 -41.50 15.84 17.56
CA GLY A 7 -40.69 16.90 17.02
C GLY A 7 -40.24 16.51 15.65
N ILE A 8 -40.81 17.16 14.62
CA ILE A 8 -40.10 17.32 13.35
C ILE A 8 -39.03 18.33 13.66
N ILE A 9 -37.80 17.88 13.87
CA ILE A 9 -36.66 18.79 13.91
C ILE A 9 -35.78 18.39 12.76
N ASP A 10 -36.20 18.80 11.57
CA ASP A 10 -35.25 19.18 10.55
C ASP A 10 -34.56 20.45 11.07
N VAL A 11 -33.54 20.30 11.88
CA VAL A 11 -32.74 21.44 12.29
C VAL A 11 -31.74 21.72 11.20
N PHE A 12 -32.32 22.32 10.24
CA PHE A 12 -31.64 23.12 9.25
C PHE A 12 -32.05 24.56 9.54
N TRP A 13 -31.13 25.37 9.97
CA TRP A 13 -31.33 26.82 9.99
C TRP A 13 -30.23 27.50 9.19
N MET A 14 -30.59 28.64 8.65
CA MET A 14 -29.67 29.56 7.99
C MET A 14 -29.18 30.58 9.03
N GLU A 15 -27.90 30.58 9.31
CA GLU A 15 -27.27 31.65 10.06
C GLU A 15 -26.18 32.27 9.19
N ASN A 16 -26.33 33.56 8.86
CA ASN A 16 -25.38 34.31 8.02
C ASN A 16 -25.07 33.60 6.67
N ASP A 17 -26.09 33.16 5.94
CA ASP A 17 -25.97 32.44 4.65
C ASP A 17 -25.29 31.06 4.72
N LYS A 18 -25.13 30.47 5.90
CA LYS A 18 -24.61 29.11 6.09
C LYS A 18 -25.74 28.12 6.43
N ILE A 19 -25.68 26.93 5.81
CA ILE A 19 -26.56 25.82 6.15
C ILE A 19 -25.94 25.05 7.33
N ILE A 20 -26.68 24.93 8.43
CA ILE A 20 -26.30 24.12 9.57
C ILE A 20 -27.12 22.84 9.50
N LEU A 21 -26.44 21.70 9.27
CA LEU A 21 -27.05 20.39 9.28
C LEU A 21 -26.88 19.77 10.66
N LEU A 22 -27.98 19.62 11.41
CA LEU A 22 -28.05 18.74 12.56
C LEU A 22 -28.89 17.52 12.16
N ASP A 23 -28.33 16.34 12.27
CA ASP A 23 -29.07 15.10 12.02
C ASP A 23 -30.07 14.86 13.16
N TYR A 24 -31.37 14.89 12.83
CA TYR A 24 -32.44 14.49 13.73
C TYR A 24 -33.32 13.49 12.98
N LYS A 25 -33.25 12.22 13.38
CA LYS A 25 -34.20 11.20 12.94
C LYS A 25 -35.37 11.08 13.94
N THR A 26 -36.60 11.08 13.43
CA THR A 26 -37.77 10.77 14.21
C THR A 26 -37.93 9.26 14.34
N ASP A 27 -37.45 8.69 15.44
CA ASP A 27 -37.73 7.31 15.80
C ASP A 27 -38.73 7.22 16.99
N ARG A 28 -39.59 6.22 16.98
CA ARG A 28 -40.39 5.87 18.12
C ARG A 28 -39.57 5.11 19.13
N VAL A 29 -39.18 5.73 20.24
CA VAL A 29 -38.40 5.09 21.30
C VAL A 29 -39.24 4.94 22.57
N LYS A 30 -39.00 3.87 23.31
CA LYS A 30 -39.70 3.55 24.55
C LYS A 30 -39.15 4.24 25.79
N GLN A 31 -37.92 4.77 25.74
CA GLN A 31 -37.25 5.45 26.84
C GLN A 31 -36.36 6.61 26.34
N ALA A 32 -36.30 7.72 27.09
CA ALA A 32 -35.49 8.90 26.74
C ALA A 32 -33.97 8.60 26.67
N GLN A 33 -33.49 7.60 27.41
CA GLN A 33 -32.09 7.16 27.37
C GLN A 33 -31.69 6.50 26.04
N GLU A 34 -32.61 5.82 25.36
CA GLU A 34 -32.41 5.26 24.03
C GLU A 34 -32.24 6.34 22.94
N LEU A 35 -32.97 7.47 23.12
CA LEU A 35 -32.80 8.65 22.27
C LEU A 35 -31.41 9.27 22.46
N LEU A 36 -30.94 9.46 23.69
CA LEU A 36 -29.64 10.02 24.00
C LEU A 36 -28.47 9.18 23.43
N MET A 37 -28.57 7.85 23.43
CA MET A 37 -27.53 6.98 22.86
C MET A 37 -27.52 6.97 21.31
N ARG A 38 -28.68 7.13 20.66
CA ARG A 38 -28.79 7.14 19.18
C ARG A 38 -28.43 8.47 18.53
N TYR A 39 -28.46 9.60 19.27
CA TYR A 39 -28.29 10.95 18.72
C TYR A 39 -27.01 11.66 19.15
N GLN A 40 -26.03 10.94 19.67
CA GLN A 40 -24.70 11.47 19.94
C GLN A 40 -23.81 11.31 18.70
N THR A 41 -24.13 11.96 17.58
CA THR A 41 -23.08 12.22 16.59
C THR A 41 -22.03 13.06 17.28
N GLN A 42 -20.79 12.58 17.27
CA GLN A 42 -19.66 13.30 17.87
C GLN A 42 -19.27 14.55 17.06
N LEU A 43 -19.86 14.70 15.88
CA LEU A 43 -19.49 15.70 14.88
C LEU A 43 -20.65 16.63 14.51
N GLN A 44 -20.31 17.81 14.01
CA GLN A 44 -21.19 18.76 13.36
C GLN A 44 -20.60 19.22 12.04
N LEU A 45 -21.42 19.23 10.98
CA LEU A 45 -21.04 19.70 9.66
C LEU A 45 -21.78 21.01 9.36
N TYR A 46 -21.05 22.05 8.97
CA TYR A 46 -21.58 23.33 8.51
C TYR A 46 -21.12 23.54 7.05
N ALA A 47 -22.02 23.52 6.11
CA ALA A 47 -21.72 23.69 4.69
C ALA A 47 -22.33 24.98 4.13
N ASP A 48 -21.57 25.69 3.29
CA ASP A 48 -21.99 26.90 2.60
C ASP A 48 -22.51 26.53 1.20
N ASN A 49 -23.80 26.73 0.96
CA ASN A 49 -24.44 26.37 -0.32
C ASN A 49 -24.04 27.25 -1.50
N LYS A 50 -23.40 28.40 -1.27
CA LYS A 50 -22.93 29.32 -2.31
C LYS A 50 -21.52 29.01 -2.79
N THR A 51 -20.70 28.44 -1.92
CA THR A 51 -19.28 28.18 -2.21
C THR A 51 -18.92 26.67 -2.17
N GLY A 52 -19.74 25.85 -1.51
CA GLY A 52 -19.46 24.46 -1.25
C GLY A 52 -18.42 24.25 -0.12
N ALA A 53 -17.92 25.33 0.48
CA ALA A 53 -17.01 25.24 1.62
C ALA A 53 -17.72 24.70 2.86
N PHE A 54 -16.98 23.97 3.71
CA PHE A 54 -17.54 23.43 4.94
C PHE A 54 -16.61 23.51 6.13
N ILE A 55 -17.19 23.38 7.31
CA ILE A 55 -16.53 23.23 8.60
C ILE A 55 -17.03 21.96 9.26
N LEU A 56 -16.09 21.09 9.65
CA LEU A 56 -16.36 19.92 10.47
C LEU A 56 -15.89 20.20 11.90
N ARG A 57 -16.79 20.14 12.89
CA ARG A 57 -16.51 20.41 14.30
C ARG A 57 -16.71 19.16 15.13
N GLN A 58 -15.74 18.85 15.99
CA GLN A 58 -15.90 17.87 17.07
C GLN A 58 -16.64 18.52 18.26
N LYS A 59 -17.73 17.88 18.73
CA LYS A 59 -18.58 18.50 19.77
C LYS A 59 -17.96 18.50 21.14
N ASP A 60 -17.23 17.44 21.47
CA ASP A 60 -16.60 17.21 22.76
C ASP A 60 -15.37 18.11 23.00
N THR A 61 -14.53 18.25 21.98
CA THR A 61 -13.27 19.03 22.05
C THR A 61 -13.40 20.44 21.51
N GLY A 62 -14.42 20.71 20.69
CA GLY A 62 -14.59 21.96 19.95
C GLY A 62 -13.61 22.15 18.80
N VAL A 63 -12.78 21.16 18.47
CA VAL A 63 -11.81 21.21 17.36
C VAL A 63 -12.54 21.38 16.03
N ILE A 64 -12.01 22.26 15.19
CA ILE A 64 -12.59 22.64 13.91
C ILE A 64 -11.65 22.26 12.77
N TRP A 65 -12.15 21.47 11.82
CA TRP A 65 -11.52 21.17 10.54
C TRP A 65 -12.24 21.92 9.43
N ARG A 66 -11.49 22.63 8.59
CA ARG A 66 -12.02 23.43 7.48
C ARG A 66 -11.69 22.79 6.15
N SER A 67 -12.65 22.83 5.21
CA SER A 67 -12.38 22.42 3.82
C SER A 67 -11.34 23.30 3.12
N ASN A 68 -11.19 24.54 3.58
CA ASN A 68 -10.30 25.55 3.02
C ASN A 68 -9.61 26.33 4.13
N PRO A 69 -8.37 26.81 3.95
CA PRO A 69 -7.73 27.67 4.93
C PRO A 69 -8.45 29.03 5.05
N ASP A 70 -8.40 29.61 6.24
CA ASP A 70 -8.88 30.95 6.44
C ASP A 70 -7.87 31.97 5.88
N THR A 71 -8.16 32.54 4.75
CA THR A 71 -7.29 33.50 4.06
C THR A 71 -7.66 34.95 4.33
N THR A 72 -8.63 35.24 5.21
CA THR A 72 -9.14 36.58 5.46
C THR A 72 -8.10 37.50 6.08
N SER A 73 -7.25 36.98 6.95
CA SER A 73 -6.16 37.68 7.64
C SER A 73 -4.82 37.65 6.91
N ASP A 74 -4.71 36.95 5.77
CA ASP A 74 -3.45 36.84 5.03
C ASP A 74 -3.38 37.87 3.90
N ASP A 75 -2.84 39.05 4.24
CA ASP A 75 -2.67 40.14 3.28
C ASP A 75 -1.54 39.90 2.26
N SER A 76 -0.69 38.90 2.50
CA SER A 76 0.39 38.52 1.58
C SER A 76 -0.12 37.79 0.33
N LEU A 77 -1.33 37.25 0.38
CA LEU A 77 -1.96 36.53 -0.72
C LEU A 77 -2.74 37.46 -1.66
N GLY A 78 -2.31 37.54 -2.91
CA GLY A 78 -3.11 38.20 -3.97
C GLY A 78 -4.45 37.50 -4.21
N GLN A 79 -5.46 38.20 -4.67
CA GLN A 79 -6.84 37.71 -4.88
C GLN A 79 -6.91 36.41 -5.72
N GLY A 80 -6.07 36.28 -6.75
CA GLY A 80 -6.02 35.06 -7.56
C GLY A 80 -5.62 33.82 -6.74
N LYS A 81 -4.63 33.94 -5.84
CA LYS A 81 -4.21 32.85 -4.95
C LYS A 81 -5.27 32.50 -3.91
N LYS A 82 -5.96 33.51 -3.33
CA LYS A 82 -7.09 33.29 -2.40
C LYS A 82 -8.19 32.46 -3.06
N ARG A 83 -8.58 32.80 -4.30
CA ARG A 83 -9.59 32.05 -5.06
C ARG A 83 -9.18 30.59 -5.34
N LEU A 84 -7.90 30.30 -5.58
CA LEU A 84 -7.43 28.93 -5.73
C LEU A 84 -7.66 28.12 -4.44
N LEU A 85 -7.29 28.71 -3.29
CA LEU A 85 -7.41 28.06 -1.96
C LEU A 85 -8.87 27.83 -1.52
N GLU A 86 -9.84 28.51 -2.13
CA GLU A 86 -11.28 28.35 -1.86
C GLU A 86 -11.92 27.18 -2.65
N SER A 87 -11.16 26.44 -3.44
CA SER A 87 -11.66 25.35 -4.28
C SER A 87 -11.85 24.04 -3.51
N GLN A 88 -12.93 23.32 -3.81
CA GLN A 88 -13.21 21.99 -3.27
C GLN A 88 -12.71 20.88 -4.20
N LEU A 89 -12.53 21.19 -5.49
CA LEU A 89 -12.02 20.30 -6.51
C LEU A 89 -10.94 21.00 -7.35
N GLU A 90 -9.93 20.22 -7.73
CA GLU A 90 -9.06 20.51 -8.88
C GLU A 90 -9.25 19.38 -9.89
N ILE A 91 -9.39 19.69 -11.16
CA ILE A 91 -9.52 18.70 -12.23
C ILE A 91 -8.39 18.85 -13.23
N ARG A 92 -7.97 17.72 -13.80
CA ARG A 92 -7.13 17.69 -14.99
C ARG A 92 -7.91 17.00 -16.11
N TYR A 93 -7.88 17.59 -17.29
CA TYR A 93 -8.57 17.08 -18.47
C TYR A 93 -7.72 17.30 -19.72
N TYR A 94 -8.02 16.58 -20.78
CA TYR A 94 -7.51 16.87 -22.12
C TYR A 94 -8.57 17.59 -22.92
N ASP A 95 -8.16 18.70 -23.56
CA ASP A 95 -9.02 19.47 -24.47
C ASP A 95 -9.12 18.78 -25.86
N ALA A 96 -9.94 19.33 -26.74
CA ALA A 96 -10.14 18.84 -28.12
C ALA A 96 -8.84 18.76 -28.95
N LYS A 97 -7.78 19.45 -28.53
CA LYS A 97 -6.46 19.43 -29.17
C LYS A 97 -5.49 18.44 -28.49
N SER A 98 -5.99 17.61 -27.57
CA SER A 98 -5.19 16.71 -26.73
C SER A 98 -4.14 17.43 -25.89
N MET A 99 -4.41 18.64 -25.46
CA MET A 99 -3.57 19.39 -24.54
C MET A 99 -4.07 19.22 -23.11
N SER A 100 -3.17 18.88 -22.20
CA SER A 100 -3.48 18.77 -20.76
C SER A 100 -3.81 20.15 -20.19
N GLN A 101 -4.93 20.24 -19.51
CA GLN A 101 -5.44 21.45 -18.86
C GLN A 101 -5.79 21.16 -17.41
N GLU A 102 -5.60 22.15 -16.54
CA GLU A 102 -6.02 22.08 -15.14
C GLU A 102 -7.03 23.18 -14.83
N ARG A 103 -8.04 22.89 -14.02
CA ARG A 103 -9.05 23.85 -13.54
C ARG A 103 -9.38 23.59 -12.08
N VAL A 104 -9.75 24.67 -11.40
CA VAL A 104 -10.16 24.65 -9.99
C VAL A 104 -11.63 25.05 -9.88
N SER A 105 -12.36 24.40 -8.99
CA SER A 105 -13.82 24.54 -8.90
C SER A 105 -14.28 25.96 -8.54
N LYS A 106 -13.54 26.70 -7.72
CA LYS A 106 -13.89 28.09 -7.37
C LYS A 106 -13.98 28.98 -8.61
N ILE A 107 -12.96 28.92 -9.48
CA ILE A 107 -12.85 29.81 -10.64
C ILE A 107 -13.72 29.35 -11.81
N ALA A 108 -13.71 28.05 -12.12
CA ALA A 108 -14.33 27.50 -13.30
C ALA A 108 -15.79 27.08 -13.11
N SER A 109 -16.24 26.94 -11.86
CA SER A 109 -17.62 26.58 -11.51
C SER A 109 -18.28 27.66 -10.65
N VAL A 110 -17.88 27.83 -9.39
CA VAL A 110 -18.56 28.67 -8.40
C VAL A 110 -18.69 30.12 -8.88
N ASP A 111 -17.60 30.76 -9.32
CA ASP A 111 -17.61 32.16 -9.79
C ASP A 111 -18.35 32.36 -11.12
N LYS A 112 -18.70 31.26 -11.79
CA LYS A 112 -19.49 31.22 -13.02
C LYS A 112 -20.94 30.78 -12.82
N ASN A 113 -21.41 30.75 -11.56
CA ASN A 113 -22.73 30.24 -11.16
C ASN A 113 -22.96 28.76 -11.58
N GLY A 114 -21.91 27.95 -11.64
CA GLY A 114 -21.96 26.54 -11.99
C GLY A 114 -22.15 25.59 -10.76
N LEU A 115 -22.29 26.14 -9.56
CA LEU A 115 -22.54 25.36 -8.35
C LEU A 115 -24.03 25.22 -8.10
N SER A 116 -24.50 24.00 -7.87
CA SER A 116 -25.82 23.71 -7.32
C SER A 116 -25.72 22.80 -6.11
N ALA A 117 -26.70 22.88 -5.22
CA ALA A 117 -26.74 22.11 -3.98
C ALA A 117 -28.10 21.40 -3.84
N GLU A 118 -28.07 20.13 -3.49
CA GLU A 118 -29.24 19.30 -3.25
C GLU A 118 -29.12 18.64 -1.88
N LYS A 119 -30.14 18.79 -1.03
CA LYS A 119 -30.17 18.18 0.30
C LYS A 119 -30.54 16.69 0.18
N THR A 120 -29.81 15.84 0.88
CA THR A 120 -30.13 14.42 1.07
C THR A 120 -30.64 14.14 2.49
N ALA A 121 -31.01 12.91 2.79
CA ALA A 121 -31.50 12.55 4.12
C ALA A 121 -30.45 12.78 5.23
N ASN A 122 -29.16 12.50 4.96
CA ASN A 122 -28.08 12.56 5.94
C ASN A 122 -26.92 13.46 5.48
N GLY A 123 -27.16 14.41 4.54
CA GLY A 123 -26.08 15.21 4.03
C GLY A 123 -26.50 16.16 2.91
N ILE A 124 -25.57 16.44 2.03
CA ILE A 124 -25.76 17.37 0.91
C ILE A 124 -24.95 16.89 -0.31
N ILE A 125 -25.51 17.04 -1.50
CA ILE A 125 -24.80 16.87 -2.77
C ILE A 125 -24.54 18.25 -3.35
N PHE A 126 -23.27 18.57 -3.58
CA PHE A 126 -22.86 19.71 -4.39
C PHE A 126 -22.49 19.23 -5.79
N ARG A 127 -23.08 19.86 -6.82
CA ARG A 127 -22.73 19.60 -8.22
C ARG A 127 -21.94 20.78 -8.76
N TYR A 128 -20.69 20.53 -9.14
CA TYR A 128 -19.78 21.52 -9.71
C TYR A 128 -19.77 21.39 -11.23
N LEU A 129 -20.44 22.30 -11.93
CA LEU A 129 -20.34 22.44 -13.38
C LEU A 129 -19.16 23.35 -13.72
N PHE A 130 -18.11 22.83 -14.31
CA PHE A 130 -17.02 23.56 -14.94
C PHE A 130 -17.54 24.10 -16.27
N VAL A 131 -18.02 25.35 -16.24
CA VAL A 131 -18.94 25.91 -17.27
C VAL A 131 -18.32 25.90 -18.65
N ASP A 132 -17.10 26.41 -18.81
CA ASP A 132 -16.43 26.50 -20.13
C ASP A 132 -15.93 25.13 -20.61
N GLU A 133 -15.69 24.19 -19.69
CA GLU A 133 -15.20 22.87 -19.98
C GLU A 133 -16.30 21.85 -20.28
N GLY A 134 -17.54 22.14 -19.88
CA GLY A 134 -18.68 21.24 -20.02
C GLY A 134 -18.56 19.97 -19.19
N ILE A 135 -17.88 20.05 -18.03
CA ILE A 135 -17.68 18.91 -17.12
C ILE A 135 -18.45 19.18 -15.83
N SER A 136 -19.33 18.25 -15.45
CA SER A 136 -20.13 18.33 -14.23
C SER A 136 -19.76 17.20 -13.27
N ILE A 137 -19.39 17.55 -12.02
CA ILE A 137 -18.94 16.60 -11.02
C ILE A 137 -19.77 16.76 -9.74
N PRO A 138 -20.56 15.75 -9.36
CA PRO A 138 -21.32 15.75 -8.10
C PRO A 138 -20.46 15.17 -6.96
N ILE A 139 -20.47 15.86 -5.82
CA ILE A 139 -19.86 15.42 -4.57
C ILE A 139 -20.93 15.33 -3.50
N GLN A 140 -21.05 14.18 -2.88
CA GLN A 140 -21.91 13.96 -1.74
C GLN A 140 -21.11 14.02 -0.44
N TYR A 141 -21.58 14.81 0.49
CA TYR A 141 -21.09 14.87 1.87
C TYR A 141 -22.12 14.21 2.78
N THR A 142 -21.72 13.20 3.50
CA THR A 142 -22.58 12.47 4.44
C THR A 142 -21.95 12.47 5.82
N LEU A 143 -22.64 13.02 6.82
CA LEU A 143 -22.18 13.00 8.19
C LEU A 143 -22.59 11.65 8.81
N GLN A 144 -21.59 10.91 9.24
CA GLN A 144 -21.73 9.66 9.98
C GLN A 144 -21.54 9.91 11.49
N GLU A 145 -21.59 8.84 12.31
CA GLU A 145 -21.52 8.95 13.76
C GLU A 145 -20.18 9.56 14.24
N ASP A 146 -19.06 9.08 13.70
CA ASP A 146 -17.70 9.44 14.11
C ASP A 146 -16.82 9.99 12.96
N HIS A 147 -17.37 10.12 11.74
CA HIS A 147 -16.62 10.58 10.57
C HIS A 147 -17.47 11.36 9.57
N LEU A 148 -16.78 12.09 8.69
CA LEU A 148 -17.35 12.70 7.50
C LEU A 148 -17.00 11.84 6.28
N GLN A 149 -18.01 11.30 5.62
CA GLN A 149 -17.84 10.62 4.34
C GLN A 149 -18.03 11.60 3.19
N VAL A 150 -17.11 11.59 2.23
CA VAL A 150 -17.15 12.43 1.02
C VAL A 150 -17.00 11.55 -0.22
N SER A 151 -18.02 11.55 -1.07
CA SER A 151 -18.10 10.66 -2.24
C SER A 151 -18.26 11.46 -3.53
N ILE A 152 -17.42 11.21 -4.52
CA ILE A 152 -17.65 11.64 -5.91
C ILE A 152 -18.53 10.58 -6.56
N LEU A 153 -19.71 10.98 -7.06
CA LEU A 153 -20.67 10.05 -7.70
C LEU A 153 -20.30 9.88 -9.17
N ILE A 154 -19.53 8.83 -9.49
CA ILE A 154 -18.88 8.65 -10.80
C ILE A 154 -19.90 8.51 -11.92
N ASP A 155 -20.98 7.76 -11.71
CA ASP A 155 -22.03 7.54 -12.71
C ASP A 155 -22.77 8.82 -13.10
N GLN A 156 -22.72 9.85 -12.24
CA GLN A 156 -23.36 11.14 -12.46
C GLN A 156 -22.39 12.21 -12.99
N ILE A 157 -21.15 11.85 -13.33
CA ILE A 157 -20.21 12.75 -13.98
C ILE A 157 -20.62 12.90 -15.44
N GLU A 158 -20.83 14.14 -15.87
CA GLU A 158 -21.20 14.48 -17.24
C GLU A 158 -20.06 15.20 -17.95
N GLU A 159 -19.80 14.81 -19.20
CA GLU A 159 -18.87 15.44 -20.14
C GLU A 159 -19.68 15.84 -21.38
N THR A 160 -20.11 17.10 -21.45
CA THR A 160 -21.04 17.60 -22.51
C THR A 160 -20.32 18.17 -23.72
N MET A 161 -19.00 18.33 -23.67
CA MET A 161 -18.14 18.85 -24.74
C MET A 161 -17.08 17.80 -25.13
N GLU A 162 -16.16 18.16 -26.03
CA GLU A 162 -15.06 17.28 -26.47
C GLU A 162 -13.95 17.09 -25.43
N ASN A 163 -13.98 17.84 -24.34
CA ASN A 163 -13.04 17.71 -23.23
C ASN A 163 -13.19 16.36 -22.53
N ARG A 164 -12.06 15.76 -22.13
CA ARG A 164 -12.02 14.44 -21.47
C ARG A 164 -11.38 14.55 -20.11
N LEU A 165 -12.18 14.36 -19.07
CA LEU A 165 -11.74 14.32 -17.67
C LEU A 165 -10.76 13.18 -17.43
N ILE A 166 -9.66 13.46 -16.74
CA ILE A 166 -8.59 12.53 -16.45
C ILE A 166 -8.47 12.26 -14.94
N ASP A 167 -8.21 13.33 -14.17
CA ASP A 167 -8.04 13.22 -12.72
C ASP A 167 -8.91 14.23 -11.99
N ILE A 168 -9.30 13.83 -10.78
CA ILE A 168 -10.06 14.66 -9.85
C ILE A 168 -9.32 14.70 -8.52
N SER A 169 -8.82 15.86 -8.10
CA SER A 169 -8.30 16.10 -6.76
C SER A 169 -9.44 16.52 -5.84
N LEU A 170 -9.67 15.73 -4.81
CA LEU A 170 -10.76 15.94 -3.85
C LEU A 170 -10.26 16.72 -2.64
N LEU A 171 -10.94 17.80 -2.28
CA LEU A 171 -10.68 18.63 -1.11
C LEU A 171 -9.18 18.97 -0.94
N PRO A 172 -8.52 19.57 -1.96
CA PRO A 172 -7.06 19.73 -1.96
C PRO A 172 -6.54 20.64 -0.85
N TYR A 173 -7.43 21.32 -0.14
CA TYR A 173 -7.09 22.25 0.95
C TYR A 173 -7.70 21.88 2.29
N PHE A 174 -8.34 20.73 2.41
CA PHE A 174 -8.87 20.26 3.70
C PHE A 174 -7.76 20.13 4.72
N GLY A 175 -7.92 20.79 5.87
CA GLY A 175 -6.91 20.75 6.93
C GLY A 175 -5.57 21.40 6.55
N ALA A 176 -5.50 22.20 5.47
CA ALA A 176 -4.28 22.92 5.08
C ALA A 176 -3.67 23.69 6.23
N ALA A 177 -2.33 23.65 6.37
CA ALA A 177 -1.60 24.35 7.42
C ALA A 177 -0.77 25.51 6.84
N ASN A 178 -0.83 26.65 7.47
CA ASN A 178 -0.04 27.81 7.08
C ASN A 178 1.43 27.71 7.55
N THR A 179 2.22 28.76 7.25
CA THR A 179 3.65 28.81 7.56
C THR A 179 3.99 28.98 9.03
N THR A 180 2.99 29.18 9.93
CA THR A 180 3.18 29.32 11.38
C THR A 180 2.63 28.14 12.18
N GLU A 181 1.85 27.27 11.54
CA GLU A 181 1.30 26.08 12.19
C GLU A 181 2.34 24.97 12.28
N GLU A 182 2.32 24.27 13.39
CA GLU A 182 3.14 23.08 13.66
C GLU A 182 2.31 21.82 13.47
N GLY A 183 2.97 20.76 13.02
CA GLY A 183 2.35 19.48 12.77
C GLY A 183 3.03 18.71 11.64
N TYR A 184 2.35 17.70 11.15
CA TYR A 184 2.87 16.86 10.06
C TYR A 184 1.73 16.21 9.27
N PHE A 185 2.05 15.75 8.06
CA PHE A 185 1.29 14.75 7.34
C PHE A 185 1.90 13.37 7.58
N PHE A 186 1.04 12.39 7.77
CA PHE A 186 1.39 10.98 7.63
C PHE A 186 1.05 10.52 6.21
N VAL A 187 1.99 9.80 5.57
CA VAL A 187 1.80 9.13 4.27
C VAL A 187 2.28 7.68 4.34
N PRO A 188 1.59 6.72 3.66
CA PRO A 188 1.88 5.29 3.76
C PRO A 188 3.03 4.87 2.81
N ASP A 189 4.14 5.58 2.82
CA ASP A 189 5.33 5.30 2.04
C ASP A 189 6.14 4.19 2.71
N GLY A 190 6.19 3.00 2.12
CA GLY A 190 6.80 1.82 2.72
C GLY A 190 6.17 1.46 4.06
N SER A 191 6.94 1.51 5.16
CA SER A 191 6.41 1.31 6.51
C SER A 191 5.50 2.46 6.97
N GLY A 192 5.69 3.63 6.41
CA GLY A 192 5.02 4.89 6.71
C GLY A 192 6.03 6.02 6.89
N SER A 193 5.64 7.25 6.56
CA SER A 193 6.50 8.43 6.69
C SER A 193 5.76 9.65 7.22
N LEU A 194 6.49 10.51 7.91
CA LEU A 194 6.02 11.82 8.36
C LEU A 194 6.66 12.93 7.52
N ILE A 195 5.84 13.91 7.17
CA ILE A 195 6.24 15.14 6.47
C ILE A 195 5.86 16.30 7.38
N ARG A 196 6.83 16.90 8.08
CA ARG A 196 6.59 18.03 8.96
C ARG A 196 6.20 19.27 8.18
N PHE A 197 5.30 20.04 8.74
CA PHE A 197 4.96 21.34 8.16
C PHE A 197 6.19 22.26 8.19
N ASN A 198 6.32 23.07 7.16
CA ASN A 198 7.34 24.12 7.10
C ASN A 198 8.78 23.60 7.31
N ASN A 199 9.08 22.37 6.88
CA ASN A 199 10.38 21.72 7.07
C ASN A 199 11.51 22.29 6.20
N GLY A 200 11.24 23.31 5.37
CA GLY A 200 12.24 23.97 4.53
C GLY A 200 12.60 23.20 3.23
N LYS A 201 12.00 22.04 2.99
CA LYS A 201 12.34 21.16 1.85
C LYS A 201 11.56 21.46 0.57
N TYR A 202 11.14 22.71 0.39
CA TYR A 202 10.30 23.15 -0.73
C TYR A 202 10.98 23.11 -2.12
N ASN A 203 12.29 22.93 -2.18
CA ASN A 203 13.03 22.74 -3.45
C ASN A 203 13.09 21.28 -3.89
N GLY A 204 12.65 20.34 -3.06
CA GLY A 204 12.59 18.92 -3.38
C GLY A 204 11.34 18.55 -4.19
N SER A 205 11.20 17.26 -4.48
CA SER A 205 10.01 16.71 -5.11
C SER A 205 8.90 16.52 -4.08
N ALA A 206 7.66 16.82 -4.48
CA ALA A 206 6.47 16.54 -3.67
C ALA A 206 6.30 15.02 -3.49
N TYR A 207 5.61 14.60 -2.43
CA TYR A 207 5.14 13.24 -2.32
C TYR A 207 3.92 13.04 -3.21
N GLN A 208 4.05 12.18 -4.21
CA GLN A 208 2.98 11.83 -5.13
C GLN A 208 3.07 10.34 -5.46
N GLN A 209 2.31 9.52 -4.74
CA GLN A 209 2.35 8.07 -4.89
C GLN A 209 0.96 7.49 -5.14
N LYS A 210 0.88 6.60 -6.12
CA LYS A 210 -0.34 5.83 -6.38
C LYS A 210 -0.49 4.73 -5.35
N VAL A 211 -1.69 4.61 -4.80
CA VAL A 211 -2.05 3.48 -3.95
C VAL A 211 -1.93 2.18 -4.75
N TYR A 212 -1.30 1.18 -4.13
CA TYR A 212 -0.95 -0.11 -4.75
C TYR A 212 0.06 -0.01 -5.91
N GLY A 213 0.81 1.11 -5.99
CA GLY A 213 1.83 1.34 -7.00
C GLY A 213 1.31 1.80 -8.35
N ALA A 214 2.23 2.10 -9.27
CA ALA A 214 1.91 2.50 -10.64
C ALA A 214 1.25 1.35 -11.42
N ASP A 215 0.47 1.69 -12.43
CA ASP A 215 -0.07 0.68 -13.35
C ASP A 215 1.05 0.19 -14.29
N LEU A 216 1.43 -1.08 -14.17
CA LEU A 216 2.57 -1.64 -14.90
C LEU A 216 2.35 -1.76 -16.41
N ILE A 217 1.11 -1.60 -16.91
CA ILE A 217 0.89 -1.54 -18.38
C ILE A 217 1.38 -0.23 -19.00
N VAL A 218 1.65 0.80 -18.18
CA VAL A 218 2.26 2.05 -18.63
C VAL A 218 3.78 1.86 -18.60
N ALA A 219 4.38 1.70 -19.79
CA ALA A 219 5.80 1.43 -19.91
C ALA A 219 6.65 2.66 -19.57
N GLN A 220 7.71 2.47 -18.79
CA GLN A 220 8.71 3.49 -18.51
C GLN A 220 10.05 3.05 -19.09
N ASP A 221 10.78 3.96 -19.72
CA ASP A 221 12.13 3.67 -20.22
C ASP A 221 13.19 3.81 -19.12
N ARG A 222 12.91 4.65 -18.15
CA ARG A 222 13.75 4.92 -16.98
C ARG A 222 12.86 5.19 -15.77
N LEU A 223 13.31 4.79 -14.60
CA LEU A 223 12.73 5.21 -13.33
C LEU A 223 13.41 6.52 -12.88
N ASP A 224 12.66 7.40 -12.27
CA ASP A 224 13.22 8.58 -11.62
C ASP A 224 13.98 8.19 -10.34
N TYR A 225 13.42 7.24 -9.60
CA TYR A 225 13.97 6.66 -8.37
C TYR A 225 13.29 5.33 -8.06
N PHE A 226 13.88 4.52 -7.19
CA PHE A 226 13.17 3.41 -6.57
C PHE A 226 12.39 3.91 -5.36
N SER A 227 11.13 3.56 -5.31
CA SER A 227 10.25 3.89 -4.18
C SER A 227 9.55 2.65 -3.65
N GLU A 228 9.32 2.65 -2.35
CA GLU A 228 8.40 1.72 -1.73
C GLU A 228 6.96 2.04 -2.17
N THR A 229 6.08 1.07 -2.09
CA THR A 229 4.70 1.23 -2.50
C THR A 229 3.87 1.87 -1.39
N ALA A 230 2.93 2.75 -1.74
CA ALA A 230 1.84 3.14 -0.86
C ALA A 230 0.86 1.97 -0.72
N ALA A 231 1.16 1.05 0.20
CA ALA A 231 0.46 -0.22 0.35
C ALA A 231 -0.94 -0.09 0.97
N LEU A 232 -1.19 1.01 1.69
CA LEU A 232 -2.44 1.29 2.40
C LEU A 232 -3.14 2.53 1.82
N PRO A 233 -4.47 2.51 1.59
CA PRO A 233 -5.23 3.63 1.04
C PRO A 233 -5.59 4.68 2.11
N VAL A 234 -4.60 5.21 2.81
CA VAL A 234 -4.78 6.13 3.94
C VAL A 234 -3.78 7.27 3.92
N MET A 235 -4.12 8.38 4.53
CA MET A 235 -3.20 9.45 4.93
C MET A 235 -3.68 10.09 6.24
N GLY A 236 -2.80 10.85 6.89
CA GLY A 236 -3.13 11.53 8.13
C GLY A 236 -2.67 12.97 8.14
N ILE A 237 -3.38 13.79 8.90
CA ILE A 237 -3.02 15.18 9.22
C ILE A 237 -2.99 15.30 10.73
N SER A 238 -1.86 15.73 11.30
CA SER A 238 -1.74 16.00 12.72
C SER A 238 -1.29 17.45 12.94
N LYS A 239 -2.05 18.19 13.75
CA LYS A 239 -1.79 19.56 14.19
C LYS A 239 -1.83 19.63 15.70
N ASN A 240 -1.28 20.68 16.30
CA ASN A 240 -1.41 20.91 17.74
C ASN A 240 -2.88 20.95 18.22
N SER A 241 -3.81 21.35 17.34
CA SER A 241 -5.24 21.44 17.64
C SER A 241 -5.98 20.09 17.56
N GLY A 242 -5.46 19.10 16.83
CA GLY A 242 -6.10 17.80 16.63
C GLY A 242 -5.53 17.05 15.44
N SER A 243 -6.00 15.83 15.25
CA SER A 243 -5.58 14.94 14.15
C SER A 243 -6.77 14.41 13.37
N VAL A 244 -6.56 14.10 12.09
CA VAL A 244 -7.54 13.42 11.21
C VAL A 244 -6.85 12.28 10.50
N LEU A 245 -7.46 11.10 10.55
CA LEU A 245 -7.16 9.99 9.66
C LEU A 245 -8.12 10.07 8.46
N SER A 246 -7.58 10.02 7.25
CA SER A 246 -8.36 9.97 6.00
C SER A 246 -8.18 8.62 5.34
N VAL A 247 -9.29 7.92 5.06
CA VAL A 247 -9.32 6.54 4.54
C VAL A 247 -10.09 6.51 3.23
N VAL A 248 -9.49 5.96 2.18
CA VAL A 248 -10.20 5.72 0.92
C VAL A 248 -11.00 4.43 1.05
N GLN A 249 -12.32 4.55 1.07
CA GLN A 249 -13.25 3.42 1.19
C GLN A 249 -13.59 2.80 -0.17
N ASP A 250 -13.73 3.63 -1.20
CA ASP A 250 -13.98 3.17 -2.57
C ASP A 250 -13.09 3.93 -3.57
N GLY A 251 -12.65 3.23 -4.62
CA GLY A 251 -11.75 3.80 -5.62
C GLY A 251 -10.26 3.74 -5.25
N ALA A 252 -9.84 2.96 -4.25
CA ALA A 252 -8.44 2.86 -3.82
C ALA A 252 -7.49 2.51 -4.98
N ALA A 253 -7.91 1.64 -5.91
CA ALA A 253 -7.14 1.25 -7.08
C ALA A 253 -6.83 2.41 -8.05
N PHE A 254 -7.58 3.51 -8.00
CA PHE A 254 -7.43 4.71 -8.84
C PHE A 254 -6.82 5.88 -8.07
N THR A 255 -6.55 5.72 -6.79
CA THR A 255 -6.13 6.80 -5.89
C THR A 255 -4.65 7.10 -6.00
N GLN A 256 -4.31 8.39 -5.96
CA GLN A 256 -2.97 8.90 -5.71
C GLN A 256 -3.00 9.79 -4.46
N ILE A 257 -2.01 9.63 -3.61
CA ILE A 257 -1.79 10.47 -2.43
C ILE A 257 -0.83 11.58 -2.82
N ASN A 258 -1.19 12.81 -2.51
CA ASN A 258 -0.40 13.99 -2.82
C ASN A 258 -0.11 14.77 -1.52
N ALA A 259 1.15 15.12 -1.26
CA ALA A 259 1.53 16.00 -0.17
C ALA A 259 2.59 17.01 -0.61
N TYR A 260 2.42 18.24 -0.19
CA TYR A 260 3.27 19.37 -0.52
C TYR A 260 3.54 20.19 0.75
N VAL A 261 4.79 20.59 0.95
CA VAL A 261 5.13 21.57 1.99
C VAL A 261 4.96 22.99 1.47
N ALA A 262 4.76 23.93 2.39
CA ALA A 262 4.63 25.35 2.05
C ALA A 262 5.83 25.84 1.23
N GLY A 263 5.56 26.59 0.17
CA GLY A 263 6.57 27.10 -0.75
C GLY A 263 6.76 26.28 -2.04
N MET A 264 6.26 25.03 -2.11
CA MET A 264 6.36 24.21 -3.33
C MET A 264 5.38 24.70 -4.42
N LYS A 265 4.10 24.53 -4.20
CA LYS A 265 3.05 25.03 -5.11
C LYS A 265 2.36 26.27 -4.57
N LYS A 266 2.18 26.36 -3.24
CA LYS A 266 1.40 27.37 -2.53
C LYS A 266 2.08 27.66 -1.20
N ASN A 267 1.65 28.72 -0.50
CA ASN A 267 2.17 29.07 0.81
C ASN A 267 1.51 28.28 1.96
N TYR A 268 0.98 27.10 1.65
CA TYR A 268 0.35 26.21 2.61
C TYR A 268 0.92 24.79 2.47
N ASN A 269 1.02 24.10 3.57
CA ASN A 269 1.25 22.67 3.62
C ASN A 269 -0.11 22.01 3.33
N VAL A 270 -0.16 21.10 2.36
CA VAL A 270 -1.40 20.43 1.93
C VAL A 270 -1.16 18.96 1.65
N ALA A 271 -2.15 18.11 2.02
CA ALA A 271 -2.19 16.71 1.62
C ALA A 271 -3.62 16.34 1.22
N TYR A 272 -3.77 15.59 0.14
CA TYR A 272 -5.06 15.23 -0.41
C TYR A 272 -4.98 14.00 -1.31
N PHE A 273 -6.14 13.40 -1.58
CA PHE A 273 -6.28 12.35 -2.58
C PHE A 273 -6.67 12.91 -3.94
N SER A 274 -6.08 12.37 -4.99
CA SER A 274 -6.56 12.51 -6.35
C SER A 274 -6.91 11.15 -6.94
N PHE A 275 -7.92 11.13 -7.81
CA PHE A 275 -8.46 9.91 -8.40
C PHE A 275 -8.32 9.96 -9.91
N ASN A 276 -7.73 8.91 -10.49
CA ASN A 276 -7.65 8.76 -11.92
C ASN A 276 -8.98 8.24 -12.47
N TYR A 277 -9.76 9.15 -13.05
CA TYR A 277 -11.07 8.85 -13.63
C TYR A 277 -10.97 8.16 -14.98
N ARG A 278 -9.92 8.50 -15.77
CA ARG A 278 -9.68 7.93 -17.10
C ARG A 278 -8.19 7.64 -17.29
N PRO A 279 -7.80 6.38 -17.44
CA PRO A 279 -6.42 6.02 -17.75
C PRO A 279 -5.94 6.63 -19.06
N TYR A 280 -4.67 7.04 -19.09
CA TYR A 280 -4.01 7.56 -20.28
C TYR A 280 -2.55 7.11 -20.32
N ASP A 281 -1.96 7.14 -21.51
CA ASP A 281 -0.55 6.87 -21.75
C ASP A 281 -0.02 7.83 -22.82
N THR A 282 1.29 8.05 -22.82
CA THR A 282 1.96 8.85 -23.85
C THR A 282 2.81 7.93 -24.72
N VAL A 283 2.49 7.87 -26.01
CA VAL A 283 3.18 7.01 -26.97
C VAL A 283 4.04 7.86 -27.91
N LEU A 284 5.33 7.51 -27.99
CA LEU A 284 6.25 8.06 -28.99
C LEU A 284 5.95 7.45 -30.36
N LEU A 285 5.48 8.24 -31.32
CA LEU A 285 5.18 7.77 -32.68
C LEU A 285 6.44 7.51 -33.54
N ASP A 286 7.54 8.22 -33.24
CA ASP A 286 8.80 8.04 -33.95
C ASP A 286 9.97 8.32 -32.99
N SER A 287 10.65 7.24 -32.59
CA SER A 287 11.82 7.32 -31.72
C SER A 287 13.12 7.58 -32.49
N SER A 288 13.10 7.57 -33.83
CA SER A 288 14.28 7.66 -34.68
C SER A 288 14.62 9.07 -35.15
N SER A 289 13.73 10.04 -34.92
CA SER A 289 13.91 11.42 -35.37
C SER A 289 14.09 12.40 -34.21
N SER A 290 14.86 13.46 -34.45
CA SER A 290 14.96 14.62 -33.51
C SER A 290 13.64 15.38 -33.32
N ARG A 291 12.54 14.92 -33.93
CA ARG A 291 11.17 15.43 -33.82
C ARG A 291 10.25 14.31 -33.34
N ALA A 292 10.68 13.54 -32.36
CA ALA A 292 9.81 12.56 -31.69
C ALA A 292 8.48 13.24 -31.30
N LYS A 293 7.36 12.76 -31.88
CA LYS A 293 6.03 13.27 -31.56
C LYS A 293 5.40 12.38 -30.53
N GLU A 294 5.21 12.93 -29.35
CA GLU A 294 4.40 12.29 -28.31
C GLU A 294 2.92 12.44 -28.64
N VAL A 295 2.19 11.37 -28.56
CA VAL A 295 0.73 11.34 -28.70
C VAL A 295 0.14 10.74 -27.46
N VAL A 296 -0.80 11.46 -26.87
CA VAL A 296 -1.57 10.97 -25.74
C VAL A 296 -2.65 10.01 -26.25
N VAL A 297 -2.68 8.83 -25.65
CA VAL A 297 -3.71 7.81 -25.88
C VAL A 297 -4.56 7.73 -24.63
N LEU A 298 -5.84 8.07 -24.75
CA LEU A 298 -6.81 7.98 -23.67
C LEU A 298 -7.51 6.63 -23.71
N SER A 299 -7.81 6.07 -22.55
CA SER A 299 -8.71 4.94 -22.47
C SER A 299 -10.13 5.33 -22.83
N ASP A 300 -10.83 4.49 -23.60
CA ASP A 300 -12.27 4.66 -23.85
C ASP A 300 -13.09 4.36 -22.59
N LYS A 301 -12.53 3.53 -21.67
CA LYS A 301 -13.16 3.19 -20.40
C LYS A 301 -12.84 4.23 -19.34
N LYS A 302 -13.85 4.60 -18.58
CA LYS A 302 -13.74 5.34 -17.31
C LYS A 302 -13.48 4.33 -16.20
N ALA A 303 -13.09 4.81 -15.00
CA ALA A 303 -12.97 3.99 -13.81
C ALA A 303 -14.27 3.21 -13.55
N GLN A 304 -14.17 1.90 -13.35
CA GLN A 304 -15.31 1.01 -13.12
C GLN A 304 -15.47 0.78 -11.61
N CYS A 305 -15.90 1.82 -10.92
CA CYS A 305 -16.37 1.76 -9.52
C CYS A 305 -17.56 2.72 -9.39
N ASP A 306 -18.38 2.54 -8.36
CA ASP A 306 -19.59 3.33 -8.18
C ASP A 306 -19.27 4.76 -7.73
N THR A 307 -18.28 4.88 -6.86
CA THR A 307 -17.86 6.16 -6.27
C THR A 307 -16.34 6.25 -6.10
N PHE A 308 -15.84 7.48 -5.89
CA PHE A 308 -14.58 7.70 -5.21
C PHE A 308 -14.90 8.24 -3.82
N THR A 309 -14.73 7.43 -2.79
CA THR A 309 -15.16 7.75 -1.43
C THR A 309 -14.00 7.82 -0.46
N VAL A 310 -13.95 8.90 0.31
CA VAL A 310 -13.01 9.14 1.39
C VAL A 310 -13.77 9.41 2.70
N ASP A 311 -13.40 8.68 3.74
CA ASP A 311 -13.86 8.91 5.10
C ASP A 311 -12.81 9.68 5.89
N TYR A 312 -13.22 10.78 6.54
CA TYR A 312 -12.38 11.63 7.37
C TYR A 312 -12.75 11.42 8.84
N TYR A 313 -11.85 10.79 9.60
CA TYR A 313 -12.00 10.47 11.02
C TYR A 313 -11.23 11.48 11.88
N PRO A 314 -11.87 12.50 12.47
CA PRO A 314 -11.22 13.33 13.48
C PRO A 314 -10.93 12.50 14.74
N LEU A 315 -9.70 12.56 15.23
CA LEU A 315 -9.24 11.81 16.39
C LEU A 315 -9.18 12.70 17.63
N ALA A 316 -8.98 12.09 18.79
CA ALA A 316 -8.82 12.80 20.05
C ALA A 316 -7.63 13.77 20.00
N THR A 317 -7.71 14.85 20.78
CA THR A 317 -6.61 15.83 20.90
C THR A 317 -5.35 15.14 21.41
N GLY A 318 -4.22 15.41 20.75
CA GLY A 318 -2.94 14.78 21.07
C GLY A 318 -2.67 13.45 20.37
N SER A 319 -3.63 12.93 19.59
CA SER A 319 -3.42 11.72 18.78
C SER A 319 -2.32 11.94 17.75
N GLY A 320 -1.47 10.93 17.60
CA GLY A 320 -0.39 10.89 16.61
C GLY A 320 -0.60 9.81 15.54
N TYR A 321 0.47 9.52 14.79
CA TYR A 321 0.43 8.49 13.73
C TYR A 321 0.14 7.08 14.27
N ALA A 322 0.57 6.78 15.50
CA ALA A 322 0.28 5.48 16.12
C ALA A 322 -1.22 5.32 16.40
N ASP A 323 -1.88 6.37 16.89
CA ASP A 323 -3.33 6.38 17.11
C ASP A 323 -4.10 6.29 15.79
N MET A 324 -3.59 6.94 14.72
CA MET A 324 -4.13 6.80 13.37
C MET A 324 -4.03 5.35 12.88
N ALA A 325 -2.91 4.67 13.13
CA ALA A 325 -2.71 3.27 12.77
C ALA A 325 -3.65 2.33 13.55
N LEU A 326 -3.84 2.59 14.84
CA LEU A 326 -4.77 1.84 15.69
C LEU A 326 -6.22 2.05 15.25
N LYS A 327 -6.63 3.29 14.94
CA LYS A 327 -7.97 3.57 14.40
C LYS A 327 -8.16 2.86 13.06
N TYR A 328 -7.19 2.90 12.17
CA TYR A 328 -7.28 2.20 10.89
C TYR A 328 -7.38 0.68 11.06
N LYS A 329 -6.59 0.10 11.96
CA LYS A 329 -6.70 -1.31 12.33
C LYS A 329 -8.09 -1.66 12.87
N GLU A 330 -8.64 -0.85 13.78
CA GLU A 330 -10.00 -1.01 14.31
C GLU A 330 -11.04 -1.05 13.18
N LEU A 331 -10.95 -0.13 12.20
CA LEU A 331 -11.85 -0.09 11.05
C LEU A 331 -11.75 -1.38 10.23
N LEU A 332 -10.54 -1.81 9.86
CA LEU A 332 -10.34 -3.04 9.10
C LEU A 332 -10.86 -4.29 9.82
N ILE A 333 -10.77 -4.33 11.15
CA ILE A 333 -11.32 -5.42 11.98
C ILE A 333 -12.84 -5.36 11.98
N SER A 334 -13.42 -4.18 12.20
CA SER A 334 -14.88 -4.00 12.25
C SER A 334 -15.57 -4.31 10.93
N GLU A 335 -14.91 -4.05 9.81
CA GLU A 335 -15.34 -4.38 8.45
C GLU A 335 -15.13 -5.87 8.11
N GLY A 336 -14.40 -6.62 8.95
CA GLY A 336 -14.03 -8.01 8.69
C GLY A 336 -12.94 -8.19 7.63
N SER A 337 -12.31 -7.10 7.18
CA SER A 337 -11.23 -7.12 6.20
C SER A 337 -9.94 -7.66 6.80
N LEU A 338 -9.60 -7.27 8.02
CA LEU A 338 -8.43 -7.77 8.75
C LEU A 338 -8.86 -8.84 9.77
N THR A 339 -8.49 -10.08 9.52
CA THR A 339 -8.75 -11.23 10.39
C THR A 339 -7.45 -11.80 10.94
N LYS A 340 -7.51 -12.38 12.14
CA LYS A 340 -6.33 -13.07 12.71
C LYS A 340 -5.98 -14.26 11.85
N THR A 341 -4.68 -14.42 11.58
CA THR A 341 -4.19 -15.61 10.92
C THR A 341 -4.42 -16.87 11.75
N THR A 342 -4.72 -17.98 11.10
CA THR A 342 -4.80 -19.31 11.73
C THR A 342 -3.43 -19.93 11.94
N ALA A 343 -2.41 -19.46 11.23
CA ALA A 343 -1.01 -19.90 11.33
C ALA A 343 -0.37 -19.33 12.61
N GLN A 344 -0.45 -20.12 13.69
CA GLN A 344 0.10 -19.75 15.00
C GLN A 344 1.47 -20.39 15.20
N HIS A 345 2.42 -19.62 15.75
CA HIS A 345 3.77 -20.06 16.06
C HIS A 345 4.06 -19.87 17.55
N GLN A 346 4.79 -20.84 18.15
CA GLN A 346 5.26 -20.72 19.53
C GLN A 346 6.47 -19.80 19.63
N ASN A 347 7.26 -19.72 18.56
CA ASN A 347 8.39 -18.81 18.40
C ASN A 347 8.18 -17.94 17.18
N LEU A 348 8.85 -16.81 17.12
CA LEU A 348 8.83 -15.96 15.94
C LEU A 348 9.57 -16.69 14.79
N PRO A 349 8.90 -17.02 13.67
CA PRO A 349 9.52 -17.83 12.64
C PRO A 349 10.59 -17.05 11.86
N VAL A 350 11.65 -17.71 11.45
CA VAL A 350 12.59 -17.19 10.47
C VAL A 350 12.07 -17.49 9.06
N TYR A 351 11.97 -16.50 8.21
CA TYR A 351 11.58 -16.65 6.82
C TYR A 351 12.80 -16.93 5.96
N ILE A 352 12.77 -18.03 5.23
CA ILE A 352 13.82 -18.43 4.29
C ILE A 352 13.25 -18.37 2.87
N ASN A 353 13.85 -17.52 2.04
CA ASN A 353 13.61 -17.49 0.60
C ASN A 353 14.70 -18.33 -0.06
N SER A 354 14.34 -19.38 -0.79
CA SER A 354 15.31 -20.18 -1.54
C SER A 354 14.89 -20.30 -3.01
N TYR A 355 15.88 -20.42 -3.88
CA TYR A 355 15.69 -20.41 -5.32
C TYR A 355 16.25 -21.70 -5.94
N GLY A 356 15.42 -22.40 -6.70
CA GLY A 356 15.76 -23.66 -7.33
C GLY A 356 16.65 -23.48 -8.53
N ALA A 357 16.08 -23.23 -9.70
CA ALA A 357 16.84 -23.13 -10.94
C ALA A 357 16.66 -21.80 -11.65
N VAL A 358 17.75 -21.32 -12.22
CA VAL A 358 17.80 -20.11 -13.05
C VAL A 358 18.33 -20.43 -14.45
N LYS A 359 17.88 -19.68 -15.43
CA LYS A 359 18.41 -19.73 -16.78
C LYS A 359 19.51 -18.68 -16.92
N LYS A 360 20.71 -19.12 -17.32
CA LYS A 360 21.89 -18.26 -17.49
C LYS A 360 22.41 -18.38 -18.92
N LYS A 361 22.90 -17.29 -19.49
CA LYS A 361 23.62 -17.30 -20.76
C LYS A 361 24.95 -18.01 -20.57
N GLY A 362 25.18 -19.05 -21.34
CA GLY A 362 26.42 -19.80 -21.44
C GLY A 362 26.95 -19.83 -22.85
N SER A 363 27.99 -20.57 -23.10
CA SER A 363 28.48 -20.79 -24.46
C SER A 363 28.74 -22.29 -24.70
N PHE A 364 28.29 -22.79 -25.84
CA PHE A 364 28.64 -24.10 -26.32
C PHE A 364 29.30 -23.97 -27.69
N LEU A 365 30.55 -24.38 -27.80
CA LEU A 365 31.35 -24.23 -29.02
C LEU A 365 31.29 -22.78 -29.57
N TRP A 366 31.47 -21.78 -28.65
CA TRP A 366 31.41 -20.34 -28.96
C TRP A 366 30.02 -19.80 -29.37
N ILE A 367 29.00 -20.63 -29.39
CA ILE A 367 27.61 -20.23 -29.65
C ILE A 367 26.95 -19.91 -28.31
N PRO A 368 26.36 -18.69 -28.14
CA PRO A 368 25.57 -18.37 -26.95
C PRO A 368 24.39 -19.33 -26.81
N VAL A 369 24.28 -19.98 -25.69
CA VAL A 369 23.18 -20.90 -25.35
C VAL A 369 22.64 -20.59 -23.97
N ASP A 370 21.36 -20.79 -23.76
CA ASP A 370 20.76 -20.71 -22.44
C ASP A 370 21.00 -22.04 -21.70
N VAL A 371 21.62 -21.96 -20.54
CA VAL A 371 21.90 -23.12 -19.68
C VAL A 371 21.08 -22.99 -18.40
N MET A 372 20.37 -24.06 -18.03
CA MET A 372 19.69 -24.15 -16.75
C MET A 372 20.71 -24.49 -15.65
N LYS A 373 20.77 -23.64 -14.61
CA LYS A 373 21.66 -23.78 -13.47
C LYS A 373 20.87 -24.01 -12.20
N PRO A 374 21.19 -25.02 -11.38
CA PRO A 374 20.62 -25.16 -10.04
C PRO A 374 21.32 -24.17 -9.10
N LEU A 375 20.59 -23.42 -8.31
CA LEU A 375 21.09 -22.65 -7.16
C LEU A 375 20.90 -23.45 -5.86
N THR A 376 19.77 -24.15 -5.75
CA THR A 376 19.46 -25.03 -4.63
C THR A 376 18.68 -26.22 -5.20
N THR A 377 19.28 -27.41 -5.21
CA THR A 377 18.59 -28.64 -5.62
C THR A 377 17.57 -29.07 -4.55
N TYR A 378 16.68 -30.00 -4.86
CA TYR A 378 15.74 -30.55 -3.85
C TYR A 378 16.48 -31.19 -2.67
N GLN A 379 17.61 -31.86 -2.94
CA GLN A 379 18.44 -32.44 -1.90
C GLN A 379 19.17 -31.35 -1.07
N ASP A 380 19.68 -30.29 -1.75
CA ASP A 380 20.30 -29.16 -1.05
C ASP A 380 19.30 -28.46 -0.12
N ALA A 381 18.06 -28.26 -0.58
CA ALA A 381 17.00 -27.65 0.24
C ALA A 381 16.67 -28.51 1.47
N ALA A 382 16.58 -29.82 1.31
CA ALA A 382 16.39 -30.76 2.45
C ALA A 382 17.55 -30.71 3.44
N THR A 383 18.79 -30.65 2.94
CA THR A 383 19.99 -30.49 3.77
C THR A 383 19.99 -29.17 4.51
N MET A 384 19.68 -28.04 3.80
CA MET A 384 19.60 -26.72 4.39
C MET A 384 18.58 -26.68 5.54
N ILE A 385 17.40 -27.29 5.35
CA ILE A 385 16.38 -27.38 6.41
C ILE A 385 16.95 -28.09 7.64
N THR A 386 17.66 -29.19 7.43
CA THR A 386 18.29 -29.99 8.53
C THR A 386 19.35 -29.18 9.26
N ASP A 387 20.21 -28.47 8.50
CA ASP A 387 21.28 -27.63 9.06
C ASP A 387 20.74 -26.45 9.86
N LEU A 388 19.72 -25.78 9.35
CA LEU A 388 19.05 -24.67 10.05
C LEU A 388 18.41 -25.12 11.38
N LYS A 389 17.77 -26.29 11.38
CA LYS A 389 17.22 -26.92 12.62
C LYS A 389 18.31 -27.31 13.58
N ALA A 390 19.41 -27.88 13.08
CA ALA A 390 20.57 -28.28 13.89
C ALA A 390 21.26 -27.05 14.51
N ALA A 391 21.27 -25.92 13.84
CA ALA A 391 21.76 -24.64 14.36
C ALA A 391 20.86 -24.01 15.44
N GLY A 392 19.68 -24.57 15.69
CA GLY A 392 18.78 -24.16 16.77
C GLY A 392 17.65 -23.19 16.35
N ILE A 393 17.42 -22.96 15.05
CA ILE A 393 16.28 -22.16 14.59
C ILE A 393 14.99 -22.96 14.79
N ALA A 394 14.16 -22.52 15.74
CA ALA A 394 13.00 -23.27 16.20
C ALA A 394 11.87 -23.36 15.16
N ASP A 395 11.42 -22.21 14.65
CA ASP A 395 10.33 -22.09 13.67
C ASP A 395 10.84 -21.48 12.36
N ILE A 396 10.47 -22.09 11.23
CA ILE A 396 10.92 -21.68 9.90
C ILE A 396 9.72 -21.64 8.95
N VAL A 397 9.59 -20.55 8.20
CA VAL A 397 8.74 -20.44 7.01
C VAL A 397 9.63 -20.48 5.79
N PHE A 398 9.62 -21.58 5.05
CA PHE A 398 10.51 -21.84 3.93
C PHE A 398 9.77 -21.67 2.60
N SER A 399 10.12 -20.63 1.85
CA SER A 399 9.60 -20.35 0.50
C SER A 399 10.61 -20.86 -0.54
N TYR A 400 10.14 -21.67 -1.50
CA TYR A 400 11.00 -22.27 -2.53
C TYR A 400 10.51 -21.92 -3.93
N GLU A 401 11.22 -21.02 -4.60
CA GLU A 401 10.87 -20.49 -5.92
C GLU A 401 11.62 -21.21 -7.05
N GLY A 402 11.11 -21.18 -8.29
CA GLY A 402 11.82 -21.71 -9.46
C GLY A 402 12.03 -23.25 -9.46
N TRP A 403 11.22 -23.98 -8.73
CA TRP A 403 11.33 -25.43 -8.56
C TRP A 403 10.64 -26.23 -9.70
N THR A 404 9.77 -25.60 -10.48
CA THR A 404 9.04 -26.22 -11.57
C THR A 404 9.81 -26.11 -12.90
N ALA A 405 9.44 -26.94 -13.89
CA ALA A 405 10.13 -27.02 -15.18
C ALA A 405 10.30 -25.65 -15.87
N GLY A 406 11.55 -25.31 -16.16
CA GLY A 406 11.99 -24.03 -16.70
C GLY A 406 12.49 -23.04 -15.64
N GLY A 407 12.52 -23.43 -14.36
CA GLY A 407 13.03 -22.62 -13.27
C GLY A 407 12.29 -21.29 -13.12
N MET A 408 13.02 -20.24 -12.73
CA MET A 408 12.47 -18.89 -12.52
C MET A 408 11.85 -18.24 -13.76
N THR A 409 12.27 -18.65 -14.98
CA THR A 409 11.81 -18.07 -16.26
C THR A 409 11.09 -19.09 -17.15
N GLY A 410 10.48 -20.11 -16.52
CA GLY A 410 9.77 -21.17 -17.19
C GLY A 410 8.42 -20.75 -17.78
N LYS A 411 7.70 -21.73 -18.32
CA LYS A 411 6.29 -21.60 -18.70
C LYS A 411 5.41 -21.64 -17.46
N MET A 412 4.18 -21.13 -17.58
CA MET A 412 3.21 -21.22 -16.48
C MET A 412 3.15 -22.66 -15.93
N PRO A 413 3.30 -22.88 -14.61
CA PRO A 413 3.55 -24.18 -13.98
C PRO A 413 2.26 -25.01 -13.78
N VAL A 414 1.56 -25.32 -14.87
CA VAL A 414 0.23 -25.97 -14.85
C VAL A 414 0.23 -27.38 -15.45
N LYS A 415 1.38 -28.03 -15.57
CA LYS A 415 1.51 -29.39 -16.18
C LYS A 415 2.05 -30.46 -15.23
N GLY A 416 2.33 -30.13 -13.98
CA GLY A 416 2.87 -31.06 -13.00
C GLY A 416 4.30 -31.54 -13.32
N LYS A 417 5.12 -30.66 -13.94
CA LYS A 417 6.50 -30.96 -14.32
C LYS A 417 7.49 -30.28 -13.39
N TYR A 418 8.45 -31.05 -12.88
CA TYR A 418 9.55 -30.63 -12.03
C TYR A 418 10.76 -30.23 -12.87
N GLU A 419 11.62 -29.37 -12.35
CA GLU A 419 12.85 -28.98 -13.04
C GLU A 419 13.92 -30.06 -12.86
N SER A 420 14.37 -30.63 -13.96
CA SER A 420 15.24 -31.82 -13.95
C SER A 420 16.64 -31.58 -13.39
N VAL A 421 17.16 -30.34 -13.50
CA VAL A 421 18.49 -30.03 -12.92
C VAL A 421 18.47 -29.96 -11.40
N LEU A 422 17.27 -29.89 -10.81
CA LEU A 422 17.09 -29.88 -9.35
C LEU A 422 16.93 -31.28 -8.74
N GLY A 423 16.62 -32.28 -9.58
CA GLY A 423 16.35 -33.65 -9.16
C GLY A 423 15.06 -34.21 -9.73
N SER A 424 14.69 -35.39 -9.27
CA SER A 424 13.46 -36.08 -9.68
C SER A 424 12.24 -35.64 -8.87
N LYS A 425 11.05 -36.10 -9.28
CA LYS A 425 9.83 -35.96 -8.48
C LYS A 425 9.96 -36.61 -7.11
N ASN A 426 10.68 -37.75 -7.00
CA ASN A 426 10.88 -38.43 -5.73
C ASN A 426 11.77 -37.59 -4.80
N ASP A 427 12.79 -36.91 -5.32
CA ASP A 427 13.65 -36.04 -4.51
C ASP A 427 12.84 -34.84 -3.97
N PHE A 428 11.89 -34.29 -4.75
CA PHE A 428 10.98 -33.27 -4.25
C PHE A 428 10.03 -33.81 -3.17
N GLN A 429 9.54 -35.02 -3.30
CA GLN A 429 8.72 -35.67 -2.28
C GLN A 429 9.51 -35.91 -1.00
N THR A 430 10.79 -36.30 -1.10
CA THR A 430 11.71 -36.41 0.04
C THR A 430 11.91 -35.06 0.72
N LEU A 431 12.09 -33.98 -0.04
CA LEU A 431 12.15 -32.61 0.50
C LEU A 431 10.88 -32.26 1.31
N LEU A 432 9.69 -32.53 0.77
CA LEU A 432 8.43 -32.29 1.47
C LEU A 432 8.33 -33.11 2.76
N GLN A 433 8.79 -34.34 2.72
CA GLN A 433 8.81 -35.22 3.92
C GLN A 433 9.79 -34.68 4.97
N THR A 434 11.00 -34.27 4.56
CA THR A 434 12.00 -33.66 5.47
C THR A 434 11.45 -32.38 6.11
N ALA A 435 10.80 -31.53 5.33
CA ALA A 435 10.18 -30.31 5.84
C ALA A 435 9.12 -30.60 6.91
N LYS A 436 8.25 -31.58 6.64
CA LYS A 436 7.20 -32.01 7.57
C LYS A 436 7.78 -32.62 8.85
N GLU A 437 8.75 -33.50 8.73
CA GLU A 437 9.42 -34.15 9.89
C GLU A 437 10.19 -33.13 10.74
N SER A 438 10.72 -32.08 10.11
CA SER A 438 11.39 -30.98 10.79
C SER A 438 10.42 -29.97 11.42
N GLY A 439 9.11 -30.11 11.21
CA GLY A 439 8.08 -29.22 11.74
C GLY A 439 8.19 -27.78 11.22
N ILE A 440 8.57 -27.59 9.95
CA ILE A 440 8.64 -26.27 9.32
C ILE A 440 7.43 -26.06 8.40
N THR A 441 7.07 -24.80 8.17
CA THR A 441 6.07 -24.41 7.17
C THR A 441 6.75 -24.30 5.80
N PHE A 442 6.46 -25.24 4.89
CA PHE A 442 7.05 -25.26 3.55
C PHE A 442 6.07 -24.76 2.49
N LEU A 443 6.40 -23.64 1.84
CA LEU A 443 5.54 -22.91 0.90
C LEU A 443 6.22 -22.85 -0.48
N PRO A 444 5.99 -23.83 -1.39
CA PRO A 444 6.54 -23.78 -2.73
C PRO A 444 5.93 -22.61 -3.49
N GLY A 445 6.78 -21.83 -4.17
CA GLY A 445 6.39 -20.63 -4.86
C GLY A 445 5.96 -20.86 -6.30
N ILE A 446 4.96 -20.10 -6.73
CA ILE A 446 4.61 -19.94 -8.14
C ILE A 446 4.45 -18.46 -8.48
N ASN A 447 4.99 -18.08 -9.63
CA ASN A 447 4.82 -16.73 -10.17
C ASN A 447 3.64 -16.71 -11.15
N LEU A 448 2.58 -15.98 -10.78
CA LEU A 448 1.40 -15.80 -11.62
C LEU A 448 1.39 -14.48 -12.39
N THR A 449 2.37 -13.61 -12.19
CA THR A 449 2.38 -12.29 -12.82
C THR A 449 3.32 -12.20 -14.02
N ASP A 450 4.47 -12.91 -13.97
CA ASP A 450 5.52 -12.79 -14.96
C ASP A 450 5.41 -13.91 -15.99
N PHE A 451 5.08 -13.57 -17.22
CA PHE A 451 4.91 -14.50 -18.32
C PHE A 451 6.14 -14.46 -19.24
N TYR A 452 7.03 -15.43 -19.09
CA TYR A 452 8.26 -15.51 -19.87
C TYR A 452 8.08 -16.24 -21.20
N GLN A 453 7.30 -17.34 -21.22
CA GLN A 453 7.24 -18.23 -22.38
C GLN A 453 5.82 -18.73 -22.67
N SER A 454 5.45 -18.71 -23.95
CA SER A 454 4.23 -19.38 -24.42
C SER A 454 4.33 -20.90 -24.27
N GLY A 455 3.21 -21.53 -23.94
CA GLY A 455 3.07 -22.96 -23.76
C GLY A 455 2.16 -23.34 -22.61
N ASN A 456 1.99 -24.62 -22.35
CA ASN A 456 1.13 -25.16 -21.30
C ASN A 456 -0.33 -24.69 -21.36
N GLY A 457 -0.81 -24.26 -22.54
CA GLY A 457 -2.17 -23.75 -22.73
C GLY A 457 -2.31 -22.23 -22.67
N TYR A 458 -1.22 -21.50 -22.52
CA TYR A 458 -1.18 -20.04 -22.53
C TYR A 458 -0.27 -19.51 -23.64
N ALA A 459 -0.70 -18.43 -24.30
CA ALA A 459 0.04 -17.81 -25.38
C ALA A 459 0.20 -16.31 -25.17
N LYS A 460 1.34 -15.75 -25.57
CA LYS A 460 1.64 -14.32 -25.46
C LYS A 460 0.49 -13.43 -25.97
N GLY A 461 -0.11 -13.77 -27.13
CA GLY A 461 -1.15 -12.96 -27.76
C GLY A 461 -2.45 -12.88 -26.96
N SER A 462 -2.87 -13.98 -26.29
CA SER A 462 -4.17 -14.12 -25.63
C SER A 462 -4.12 -14.17 -24.12
N SER A 463 -2.94 -14.42 -23.53
CA SER A 463 -2.82 -14.68 -22.09
C SER A 463 -2.03 -13.60 -21.36
N THR A 464 -1.67 -12.51 -22.02
CA THR A 464 -0.95 -11.39 -21.39
C THR A 464 -1.77 -10.12 -21.45
N ALA A 465 -1.63 -9.28 -20.41
CA ALA A 465 -2.20 -7.95 -20.37
C ALA A 465 -1.65 -7.07 -21.50
N LYS A 466 -2.43 -6.09 -21.93
CA LYS A 466 -2.12 -5.18 -23.04
C LYS A 466 -1.96 -3.75 -22.52
N ASN A 467 -1.01 -3.05 -23.12
CA ASN A 467 -0.88 -1.60 -22.98
C ASN A 467 -2.06 -0.88 -23.65
N LEU A 468 -2.20 0.42 -23.43
CA LEU A 468 -3.24 1.23 -24.08
C LEU A 468 -3.17 1.18 -25.62
N ASN A 469 -1.99 1.01 -26.20
CA ASN A 469 -1.81 0.80 -27.64
C ASN A 469 -2.16 -0.63 -28.12
N LYS A 470 -2.77 -1.47 -27.26
CA LYS A 470 -3.21 -2.86 -27.50
C LYS A 470 -2.07 -3.87 -27.74
N SER A 471 -0.80 -3.49 -27.59
CA SER A 471 0.32 -4.43 -27.62
C SER A 471 0.48 -5.19 -26.30
N PRO A 472 1.01 -6.44 -26.31
CA PRO A 472 1.34 -7.15 -25.08
C PRO A 472 2.30 -6.34 -24.20
N SER A 473 1.98 -6.20 -22.92
CA SER A 473 2.78 -5.40 -21.97
C SER A 473 4.10 -6.10 -21.65
N LEU A 474 5.16 -5.65 -22.29
CA LEU A 474 6.53 -6.15 -22.09
C LEU A 474 7.21 -5.35 -20.98
N GLN A 475 7.71 -6.07 -20.00
CA GLN A 475 8.37 -5.53 -18.82
C GLN A 475 9.86 -5.85 -18.82
N TYR A 476 10.63 -4.95 -18.24
CA TYR A 476 12.05 -5.10 -17.97
C TYR A 476 12.30 -4.93 -16.47
N ARG A 477 13.38 -5.49 -15.98
CA ARG A 477 13.94 -5.07 -14.70
C ARG A 477 14.70 -3.76 -14.91
N TYR A 478 14.95 -3.05 -13.83
CA TYR A 478 15.72 -1.80 -13.88
C TYR A 478 16.99 -1.97 -13.07
N SER A 479 18.08 -1.49 -13.62
CA SER A 479 19.35 -1.45 -12.90
C SER A 479 19.25 -0.55 -11.67
N PRO A 480 19.62 -1.00 -10.48
CA PRO A 480 19.58 -0.19 -9.27
C PRO A 480 20.54 1.00 -9.29
N PHE A 481 21.55 0.97 -10.17
CA PHE A 481 22.55 2.03 -10.27
C PHE A 481 22.17 3.11 -11.28
N SER A 482 21.66 2.71 -12.44
CA SER A 482 21.39 3.63 -13.56
C SER A 482 19.93 4.00 -13.71
N LEU A 483 19.02 3.27 -13.06
CA LEU A 483 17.56 3.42 -13.13
C LEU A 483 16.98 3.19 -14.55
N VAL A 484 17.78 2.68 -15.48
CA VAL A 484 17.34 2.31 -16.83
C VAL A 484 17.03 0.82 -16.92
N LYS A 485 16.31 0.43 -17.97
CA LYS A 485 16.00 -0.97 -18.26
C LYS A 485 17.27 -1.81 -18.29
N ASP A 486 17.26 -2.90 -17.52
CA ASP A 486 18.28 -3.93 -17.59
C ASP A 486 18.00 -4.84 -18.80
N LEU A 487 18.93 -4.87 -19.75
CA LEU A 487 18.83 -5.67 -20.97
C LEU A 487 19.58 -7.01 -20.85
N ASP A 488 20.31 -7.23 -19.78
CA ASP A 488 21.04 -8.48 -19.53
C ASP A 488 20.13 -9.53 -18.91
N THR A 489 19.14 -9.12 -18.16
CA THR A 489 18.10 -10.03 -17.63
C THR A 489 16.98 -10.28 -18.64
N ALA A 490 16.37 -11.46 -18.57
CA ALA A 490 15.27 -11.82 -19.46
C ALA A 490 14.04 -10.91 -19.23
N PRO A 491 13.53 -10.21 -20.25
CA PRO A 491 12.26 -9.50 -20.15
C PRO A 491 11.09 -10.46 -20.03
N TYR A 492 9.97 -9.97 -19.51
CA TYR A 492 8.76 -10.76 -19.32
C TYR A 492 7.51 -9.96 -19.73
N TYR A 493 6.41 -10.65 -19.96
CA TYR A 493 5.10 -10.03 -20.18
C TYR A 493 4.26 -10.14 -18.92
N LEU A 494 3.33 -9.24 -18.72
CA LEU A 494 2.37 -9.33 -17.62
C LEU A 494 1.32 -10.38 -17.96
N PHE A 495 1.21 -11.44 -17.15
CA PHE A 495 0.17 -12.47 -17.33
C PHE A 495 -1.19 -11.90 -16.95
N SER A 496 -2.23 -12.20 -17.73
CA SER A 496 -3.56 -11.60 -17.52
C SER A 496 -4.18 -12.02 -16.18
N PRO A 497 -4.50 -11.09 -15.25
CA PRO A 497 -5.11 -11.37 -13.96
C PRO A 497 -6.39 -12.22 -14.02
N ARG A 498 -7.22 -12.08 -15.04
CA ARG A 498 -8.41 -12.91 -15.24
C ARG A 498 -8.10 -14.41 -15.35
N LEU A 499 -6.85 -14.77 -15.63
CA LEU A 499 -6.41 -16.16 -15.78
C LEU A 499 -5.77 -16.75 -14.50
N TYR A 500 -5.61 -15.97 -13.43
CA TYR A 500 -4.96 -16.42 -12.20
C TYR A 500 -5.68 -17.62 -11.59
N SER A 501 -7.00 -17.54 -11.41
CA SER A 501 -7.79 -18.63 -10.83
C SER A 501 -7.75 -19.89 -11.70
N ASP A 502 -7.80 -19.78 -13.03
CA ASP A 502 -7.64 -20.91 -13.94
C ASP A 502 -6.25 -21.56 -13.82
N ALA A 503 -5.19 -20.75 -13.75
CA ALA A 503 -3.82 -21.24 -13.58
C ALA A 503 -3.64 -21.97 -12.25
N LEU A 504 -4.17 -21.41 -11.14
CA LEU A 504 -4.15 -22.05 -9.81
C LEU A 504 -4.91 -23.39 -9.81
N ASN A 505 -6.10 -23.44 -10.38
CA ASN A 505 -6.88 -24.67 -10.49
C ASN A 505 -6.09 -25.77 -11.24
N LYS A 506 -5.48 -25.40 -12.36
CA LYS A 506 -4.65 -26.34 -13.14
C LYS A 506 -3.40 -26.75 -12.36
N PHE A 507 -2.78 -25.83 -11.64
CA PHE A 507 -1.62 -26.11 -10.77
C PHE A 507 -1.98 -27.17 -9.72
N TYR A 508 -2.95 -26.89 -8.86
CA TYR A 508 -3.37 -27.81 -7.80
C TYR A 508 -3.77 -29.18 -8.36
N LYS A 509 -4.57 -29.23 -9.41
CA LYS A 509 -4.98 -30.49 -10.06
C LYS A 509 -3.83 -31.29 -10.63
N LYS A 510 -2.78 -30.66 -11.17
CA LYS A 510 -1.71 -31.36 -11.88
C LYS A 510 -0.55 -31.78 -10.98
N TYR A 511 -0.22 -30.98 -10.00
CA TYR A 511 0.82 -31.35 -9.03
C TYR A 511 0.26 -32.30 -7.97
N ASN A 512 -0.96 -32.08 -7.53
CA ASN A 512 -1.68 -32.91 -6.53
C ASN A 512 -0.79 -33.22 -5.32
N LEU A 513 -0.24 -32.16 -4.72
CA LEU A 513 0.65 -32.22 -3.57
C LEU A 513 -0.15 -31.92 -2.29
N ASN A 514 0.21 -32.59 -1.20
CA ASN A 514 -0.26 -32.22 0.13
C ASN A 514 0.69 -31.15 0.68
N LEU A 515 0.34 -29.90 0.56
CA LEU A 515 1.14 -28.72 0.93
C LEU A 515 0.55 -28.04 2.17
N ASP A 516 1.39 -27.42 2.98
CA ASP A 516 0.96 -26.54 4.08
C ASP A 516 0.33 -25.25 3.54
N GLY A 517 0.71 -24.87 2.32
CA GLY A 517 0.26 -23.68 1.61
C GLY A 517 1.12 -23.39 0.39
N ILE A 518 1.09 -22.16 -0.08
CA ILE A 518 1.76 -21.73 -1.30
C ILE A 518 2.32 -20.31 -1.18
N SER A 519 3.45 -20.05 -1.84
CA SER A 519 4.02 -18.70 -1.97
C SER A 519 3.56 -18.06 -3.28
N LEU A 520 2.86 -16.93 -3.17
CA LEU A 520 2.37 -16.08 -4.26
C LEU A 520 2.95 -14.67 -4.15
N LYS A 521 4.27 -14.56 -3.97
CA LYS A 521 4.96 -13.31 -3.63
C LYS A 521 4.54 -12.13 -4.51
N THR A 522 4.51 -12.34 -5.82
CA THR A 522 4.27 -11.26 -6.78
C THR A 522 2.86 -10.70 -6.74
N LEU A 523 1.86 -11.46 -6.29
CA LEU A 523 0.49 -10.97 -6.10
C LEU A 523 0.39 -9.98 -4.93
N GLY A 524 1.37 -9.95 -4.04
CA GLY A 524 1.42 -8.99 -2.94
C GLY A 524 1.59 -7.54 -3.40
N TYR A 525 2.36 -7.31 -4.47
CA TYR A 525 2.79 -5.97 -4.85
C TYR A 525 2.66 -5.63 -6.34
N LYS A 526 2.57 -6.60 -7.26
CA LYS A 526 2.37 -6.32 -8.68
C LYS A 526 0.90 -6.12 -8.99
N PHE A 527 0.55 -4.91 -9.43
CA PHE A 527 -0.82 -4.50 -9.66
C PHE A 527 -0.94 -3.73 -10.99
N TYR A 528 -1.80 -4.18 -11.90
CA TYR A 528 -1.91 -3.63 -13.27
C TYR A 528 -3.25 -3.94 -13.91
N SER A 529 -3.67 -3.06 -14.83
CA SER A 529 -4.84 -3.22 -15.67
C SER A 529 -4.54 -4.00 -16.98
N ASP A 530 -5.53 -4.19 -17.83
CA ASP A 530 -5.40 -4.74 -19.19
C ASP A 530 -6.24 -3.91 -20.15
N SER A 531 -5.61 -3.29 -21.13
CA SER A 531 -6.27 -2.50 -22.17
C SER A 531 -6.62 -3.32 -23.42
N GLY A 532 -6.61 -4.65 -23.37
CA GLY A 532 -6.98 -5.54 -24.47
C GLY A 532 -8.43 -5.40 -24.95
N LYS A 533 -8.84 -6.25 -25.89
CA LYS A 533 -10.23 -6.26 -26.40
C LYS A 533 -11.26 -6.56 -25.30
N GLU A 534 -10.92 -7.51 -24.42
CA GLU A 534 -11.69 -7.87 -23.22
C GLU A 534 -10.97 -7.29 -21.99
N GLY A 535 -10.48 -6.05 -22.13
CA GLY A 535 -9.69 -5.40 -21.11
C GLY A 535 -10.51 -5.05 -19.87
N TYR A 536 -9.82 -4.93 -18.76
CA TYR A 536 -10.35 -4.60 -17.46
C TYR A 536 -9.46 -3.52 -16.80
N ASP A 537 -10.04 -2.75 -15.93
CA ASP A 537 -9.33 -1.71 -15.22
C ASP A 537 -8.70 -2.22 -13.90
N ARG A 538 -8.19 -1.31 -13.11
CA ARG A 538 -7.54 -1.64 -11.83
C ARG A 538 -8.52 -2.13 -10.76
N ALA A 539 -9.79 -1.69 -10.78
CA ALA A 539 -10.81 -2.20 -9.84
C ALA A 539 -11.17 -3.65 -10.15
N GLU A 540 -11.44 -3.95 -11.43
CA GLU A 540 -11.68 -5.33 -11.87
C GLU A 540 -10.45 -6.24 -11.61
N THR A 541 -9.23 -5.71 -11.76
CA THR A 541 -7.99 -6.43 -11.40
C THR A 541 -7.95 -6.76 -9.92
N LEU A 542 -8.39 -5.85 -9.07
CA LEU A 542 -8.44 -6.06 -7.61
C LEU A 542 -9.30 -7.29 -7.26
N GLU A 543 -10.42 -7.45 -7.95
CA GLU A 543 -11.30 -8.63 -7.80
C GLU A 543 -10.60 -9.92 -8.22
N PHE A 544 -9.93 -9.94 -9.37
CA PHE A 544 -9.21 -11.13 -9.86
C PHE A 544 -8.07 -11.54 -8.94
N VAL A 545 -7.27 -10.58 -8.47
CA VAL A 545 -6.14 -10.85 -7.56
C VAL A 545 -6.65 -11.35 -6.22
N THR A 546 -7.64 -10.66 -5.64
CA THR A 546 -8.24 -11.05 -4.35
C THR A 546 -8.92 -12.41 -4.45
N GLY A 547 -9.62 -12.68 -5.55
CA GLY A 547 -10.22 -13.98 -5.83
C GLY A 547 -9.20 -15.11 -5.90
N ALA A 548 -8.07 -14.89 -6.57
CA ALA A 548 -6.98 -15.87 -6.67
C ALA A 548 -6.31 -16.12 -5.31
N LEU A 549 -6.08 -15.08 -4.51
CA LEU A 549 -5.53 -15.20 -3.17
C LEU A 549 -6.48 -15.96 -2.24
N LYS A 550 -7.78 -15.65 -2.23
CA LYS A 550 -8.78 -16.38 -1.46
C LYS A 550 -8.88 -17.85 -1.86
N GLN A 551 -8.86 -18.13 -3.17
CA GLN A 551 -8.81 -19.50 -3.69
C GLN A 551 -7.58 -20.27 -3.20
N ALA A 552 -6.42 -19.62 -3.13
CA ALA A 552 -5.20 -20.23 -2.58
C ALA A 552 -5.35 -20.47 -1.06
N ALA A 553 -5.94 -19.53 -0.32
CA ALA A 553 -6.18 -19.62 1.12
C ALA A 553 -7.13 -20.77 1.50
N GLU A 554 -8.05 -21.16 0.61
CA GLU A 554 -8.90 -22.36 0.79
C GLU A 554 -8.11 -23.68 0.72
N GLN A 555 -6.90 -23.67 0.14
CA GLN A 555 -6.08 -24.85 -0.02
C GLN A 555 -4.94 -24.95 1.03
N GLY A 556 -4.68 -23.90 1.78
CA GLY A 556 -3.63 -23.83 2.79
C GLY A 556 -3.15 -22.40 3.00
N SER A 557 -2.09 -22.22 3.76
CA SER A 557 -1.53 -20.91 4.06
C SER A 557 -1.02 -20.18 2.80
N VAL A 558 -1.19 -18.87 2.77
CA VAL A 558 -0.71 -18.02 1.67
C VAL A 558 0.40 -17.10 2.16
N LEU A 559 1.53 -17.12 1.44
CA LEU A 559 2.62 -16.17 1.62
C LEU A 559 2.63 -15.18 0.45
N THR A 560 2.68 -13.89 0.78
CA THR A 560 2.90 -12.80 -0.18
C THR A 560 4.11 -11.96 0.23
N LYS A 561 4.61 -11.09 -0.65
CA LYS A 561 5.74 -10.20 -0.38
C LYS A 561 5.28 -8.76 -0.33
N SER A 562 5.79 -7.95 0.63
CA SER A 562 5.56 -6.49 0.72
C SER A 562 4.09 -6.09 0.51
N ALA A 563 3.15 -6.84 1.07
CA ALA A 563 1.77 -6.92 0.63
C ALA A 563 1.02 -5.58 0.70
N ASN A 564 0.46 -5.17 -0.43
CA ASN A 564 -0.62 -4.19 -0.48
C ASN A 564 -1.82 -4.68 0.35
N LEU A 565 -2.67 -3.78 0.83
CA LEU A 565 -3.77 -4.10 1.74
C LEU A 565 -4.62 -5.29 1.27
N TYR A 566 -4.99 -5.33 -0.01
CA TYR A 566 -5.82 -6.41 -0.57
C TYR A 566 -5.19 -7.80 -0.41
N ALA A 567 -3.86 -7.88 -0.47
CA ALA A 567 -3.12 -9.11 -0.29
C ALA A 567 -2.84 -9.39 1.20
N ALA A 568 -2.47 -8.36 1.96
CA ALA A 568 -2.21 -8.48 3.40
C ALA A 568 -3.42 -9.02 4.17
N CYS A 569 -4.63 -8.62 3.81
CA CYS A 569 -5.86 -9.08 4.45
C CYS A 569 -6.09 -10.59 4.26
N VAL A 570 -5.67 -11.17 3.14
CA VAL A 570 -5.87 -12.60 2.82
C VAL A 570 -4.68 -13.46 3.26
N SER A 571 -3.46 -12.92 3.25
CA SER A 571 -2.24 -13.67 3.54
C SER A 571 -2.13 -14.07 5.02
N ASP A 572 -1.57 -15.26 5.27
CA ASP A 572 -1.13 -15.69 6.61
C ASP A 572 0.28 -15.20 6.90
N TYR A 573 1.12 -15.14 5.86
CA TYR A 573 2.51 -14.74 5.90
C TYR A 573 2.79 -13.62 4.91
N ILE A 574 3.47 -12.57 5.38
CA ILE A 574 3.89 -11.43 4.57
C ILE A 574 5.40 -11.28 4.68
N SER A 575 6.15 -11.71 3.68
CA SER A 575 7.61 -11.57 3.68
C SER A 575 8.05 -10.18 3.25
N GLU A 576 9.21 -9.76 3.77
CA GLU A 576 9.92 -8.57 3.31
C GLU A 576 9.06 -7.29 3.33
N VAL A 577 8.33 -7.07 4.43
CA VAL A 577 7.62 -5.80 4.66
C VAL A 577 8.65 -4.68 4.85
N PRO A 578 8.53 -3.55 4.16
CA PRO A 578 9.43 -2.41 4.35
C PRO A 578 9.50 -1.96 5.80
N VAL A 579 10.69 -1.68 6.32
CA VAL A 579 10.93 -1.18 7.69
C VAL A 579 11.28 0.31 7.72
N SER A 580 11.32 0.92 6.56
CA SER A 580 11.57 2.35 6.35
C SER A 580 10.72 2.88 5.20
N SER A 581 10.70 4.20 5.05
CA SER A 581 10.14 4.88 3.89
C SER A 581 11.13 4.96 2.73
N SER A 582 10.67 5.36 1.55
CA SER A 582 11.50 5.59 0.36
C SER A 582 12.55 6.71 0.53
N GLY A 583 12.39 7.57 1.54
CA GLY A 583 13.28 8.71 1.76
C GLY A 583 13.09 9.83 0.73
N PHE A 584 11.84 10.11 0.32
CA PHE A 584 11.54 11.27 -0.53
C PHE A 584 12.09 12.56 0.09
N ASP A 585 12.49 13.51 -0.74
CA ASP A 585 13.12 14.76 -0.30
C ASP A 585 12.33 15.47 0.80
N ILE A 586 10.99 15.51 0.68
CA ILE A 586 10.13 16.20 1.66
C ILE A 586 9.84 15.42 2.92
N THR A 587 10.18 14.12 2.99
CA THR A 587 9.92 13.30 4.18
C THR A 587 10.96 13.58 5.26
N ASP A 588 10.55 13.47 6.52
CA ASP A 588 11.40 13.76 7.68
C ASP A 588 11.72 12.52 8.50
N LYS A 589 10.79 11.56 8.58
CA LYS A 589 10.92 10.42 9.48
C LYS A 589 10.11 9.22 9.02
N SER A 590 10.73 8.05 9.00
CA SER A 590 10.02 6.78 8.85
C SER A 590 9.33 6.37 10.16
N VAL A 591 8.16 5.76 10.06
CA VAL A 591 7.37 5.26 11.19
C VAL A 591 6.77 3.88 10.86
N PRO A 592 6.60 2.97 11.83
CA PRO A 592 6.13 1.60 11.59
C PRO A 592 4.59 1.51 11.51
N PHE A 593 3.96 2.36 10.72
CA PHE A 593 2.50 2.42 10.63
C PHE A 593 1.91 1.09 10.12
N TYR A 594 2.50 0.54 9.05
CA TYR A 594 2.06 -0.74 8.49
C TYR A 594 2.13 -1.86 9.52
N GLN A 595 3.23 -1.93 10.26
CA GLN A 595 3.45 -2.96 11.28
C GLN A 595 2.48 -2.80 12.46
N ILE A 596 2.19 -1.57 12.90
CA ILE A 596 1.16 -1.31 13.94
C ILE A 596 -0.19 -1.85 13.46
N VAL A 597 -0.59 -1.59 12.22
CA VAL A 597 -1.84 -2.11 11.64
C VAL A 597 -1.87 -3.63 11.62
N MET A 598 -0.79 -4.30 11.20
CA MET A 598 -0.77 -5.76 11.00
C MET A 598 -0.45 -6.57 12.26
N SER A 599 0.20 -5.95 13.27
CA SER A 599 0.64 -6.64 14.50
C SER A 599 -0.48 -7.39 15.21
N GLY A 600 -0.20 -8.61 15.71
CA GLY A 600 -1.16 -9.47 16.39
C GLY A 600 -2.22 -10.13 15.50
N TYR A 601 -2.26 -9.77 14.21
CA TYR A 601 -3.22 -10.30 13.23
C TYR A 601 -2.54 -11.08 12.10
N LYS A 602 -1.37 -10.65 11.65
CA LYS A 602 -0.64 -11.27 10.54
C LYS A 602 0.79 -11.61 10.97
N ASN A 603 1.37 -12.67 10.36
CA ASN A 603 2.79 -12.97 10.48
C ASN A 603 3.54 -12.20 9.39
N TYR A 604 4.50 -11.37 9.77
CA TYR A 604 5.26 -10.56 8.83
C TYR A 604 6.75 -10.50 9.17
N SER A 605 7.59 -10.31 8.16
CA SER A 605 9.04 -10.26 8.30
C SER A 605 9.64 -9.02 7.64
N ILE A 606 10.83 -8.64 8.11
CA ILE A 606 11.64 -7.56 7.53
C ILE A 606 12.27 -8.00 6.20
N PRO A 607 12.80 -7.06 5.37
CA PRO A 607 13.67 -7.41 4.23
C PRO A 607 14.87 -8.26 4.62
N SER A 608 15.43 -8.97 3.63
CA SER A 608 16.45 -9.98 3.87
C SER A 608 17.72 -9.43 4.54
N VAL A 609 18.04 -10.01 5.71
CA VAL A 609 19.16 -9.60 6.58
C VAL A 609 20.51 -9.76 5.88
N ASN A 610 20.72 -10.88 5.18
CA ASN A 610 21.98 -11.17 4.48
C ASN A 610 22.20 -10.31 3.21
N LEU A 611 21.21 -9.55 2.79
CA LEU A 611 21.31 -8.55 1.71
C LEU A 611 21.37 -7.12 2.23
N SER A 612 21.26 -6.94 3.55
CA SER A 612 21.37 -5.63 4.21
C SER A 612 22.83 -5.19 4.31
N TYR A 613 23.04 -3.88 4.33
CA TYR A 613 24.37 -3.28 4.61
C TYR A 613 24.77 -3.37 6.10
N ASP A 614 23.78 -3.52 6.99
CA ASP A 614 23.95 -3.61 8.45
C ASP A 614 22.96 -4.61 9.07
N THR A 615 23.47 -5.77 9.45
CA THR A 615 22.66 -6.85 10.01
C THR A 615 22.19 -6.55 11.42
N ASN A 616 22.92 -5.71 12.19
CA ASN A 616 22.47 -5.27 13.50
C ASN A 616 21.32 -4.26 13.39
N PHE A 617 21.40 -3.34 12.42
CA PHE A 617 20.27 -2.45 12.12
C PHE A 617 19.02 -3.24 11.76
N SER A 618 19.15 -4.30 10.96
CA SER A 618 18.04 -5.21 10.62
C SER A 618 17.44 -5.88 11.85
N LEU A 619 18.28 -6.39 12.77
CA LEU A 619 17.82 -6.97 14.04
C LEU A 619 17.06 -5.94 14.89
N LEU A 620 17.62 -4.72 15.04
CA LEU A 620 16.98 -3.65 15.79
C LEU A 620 15.63 -3.24 15.18
N LYS A 621 15.54 -3.20 13.84
CA LYS A 621 14.27 -2.95 13.15
C LYS A 621 13.25 -4.07 13.39
N ALA A 622 13.66 -5.33 13.40
CA ALA A 622 12.79 -6.43 13.73
C ALA A 622 12.25 -6.33 15.18
N LEU A 623 13.11 -5.95 16.12
CA LEU A 623 12.73 -5.72 17.52
C LEU A 623 11.76 -4.52 17.69
N GLU A 624 12.05 -3.38 17.02
CA GLU A 624 11.20 -2.18 17.05
C GLU A 624 9.79 -2.48 16.52
N THR A 625 9.71 -3.28 15.46
CA THR A 625 8.47 -3.49 14.72
C THR A 625 7.74 -4.79 15.05
N GLY A 626 8.30 -5.62 15.94
CA GLY A 626 7.73 -6.94 16.27
C GLY A 626 7.74 -7.90 15.08
N SER A 627 8.69 -7.75 14.15
CA SER A 627 8.77 -8.50 12.89
C SER A 627 9.67 -9.70 13.01
N SER A 628 9.42 -10.71 12.17
CA SER A 628 10.33 -11.84 11.91
C SER A 628 11.54 -11.42 11.06
N LEU A 629 12.61 -12.23 11.07
CA LEU A 629 13.73 -12.07 10.13
C LEU A 629 13.45 -12.78 8.82
N THR A 630 14.02 -12.26 7.73
CA THR A 630 14.10 -12.96 6.43
C THR A 630 15.55 -13.14 6.02
N PHE A 631 15.83 -14.29 5.41
CA PHE A 631 17.10 -14.55 4.73
C PHE A 631 16.84 -15.12 3.33
N ASP A 632 17.60 -14.67 2.35
CA ASP A 632 17.66 -15.26 1.01
C ASP A 632 18.80 -16.29 0.98
N PHE A 633 18.47 -17.59 0.98
CA PHE A 633 19.43 -18.69 1.12
C PHE A 633 19.46 -19.58 -0.12
N ASN A 634 20.65 -19.76 -0.67
CA ASN A 634 20.94 -20.73 -1.71
C ASN A 634 22.09 -21.66 -1.27
N ALA A 635 22.17 -22.82 -1.91
CA ALA A 635 23.25 -23.76 -1.67
C ALA A 635 24.52 -23.43 -2.50
N GLN A 636 24.34 -22.72 -3.62
CA GLN A 636 25.42 -22.30 -4.53
C GLN A 636 25.80 -20.83 -4.32
N ASN A 637 26.96 -20.43 -4.84
CA ASN A 637 27.45 -19.07 -4.74
C ASN A 637 26.74 -18.12 -5.73
N PHE A 638 26.89 -16.80 -5.49
CA PHE A 638 26.16 -15.75 -6.22
C PHE A 638 26.55 -15.63 -7.71
N GLU A 639 27.73 -16.12 -8.13
CA GLU A 639 28.17 -16.05 -9.53
C GLU A 639 27.14 -16.64 -10.50
N ASP A 640 26.32 -17.58 -10.02
CA ASP A 640 25.25 -18.17 -10.78
C ASP A 640 23.97 -17.32 -10.82
N THR A 641 23.83 -16.30 -9.99
CA THR A 641 22.68 -15.37 -10.01
C THR A 641 22.86 -14.20 -10.99
N ALA A 642 24.11 -13.82 -11.32
CA ALA A 642 24.40 -12.69 -12.21
C ALA A 642 23.77 -12.87 -13.61
N GLY A 643 23.10 -11.83 -14.12
CA GLY A 643 22.35 -11.84 -15.38
C GLY A 643 21.06 -12.69 -15.34
N THR A 644 20.55 -12.98 -14.16
CA THR A 644 19.28 -13.71 -13.94
C THR A 644 18.24 -12.84 -13.25
N PRO A 645 16.97 -13.25 -13.21
CA PRO A 645 15.92 -12.47 -12.51
C PRO A 645 16.17 -12.22 -11.02
N ILE A 646 17.13 -12.91 -10.42
CA ILE A 646 17.46 -12.80 -8.99
C ILE A 646 18.93 -12.37 -8.77
N GLU A 647 19.48 -11.60 -9.68
CA GLU A 647 20.88 -11.13 -9.54
C GLU A 647 21.10 -10.24 -8.31
N SER A 648 20.05 -9.60 -7.77
CA SER A 648 20.13 -8.85 -6.51
C SER A 648 20.38 -9.75 -5.28
N VAL A 649 20.21 -11.08 -5.41
CA VAL A 649 20.42 -12.08 -4.33
C VAL A 649 21.89 -12.55 -4.37
N TYR A 650 22.82 -11.63 -4.17
CA TYR A 650 24.25 -11.86 -4.39
C TYR A 650 25.00 -12.47 -3.20
N ASN A 651 24.48 -12.37 -1.97
CA ASN A 651 25.18 -12.83 -0.76
C ASN A 651 24.35 -13.92 -0.06
N SER A 652 24.06 -15.01 -0.79
CA SER A 652 23.01 -15.95 -0.42
C SER A 652 23.48 -17.38 -0.10
N ASN A 653 24.78 -17.66 -0.07
CA ASN A 653 25.22 -18.99 0.37
C ASN A 653 24.87 -19.19 1.86
N TYR A 654 23.91 -20.09 2.16
CA TYR A 654 23.37 -20.23 3.50
C TYR A 654 24.40 -20.62 4.57
N ARG A 655 25.47 -21.32 4.15
CA ARG A 655 26.53 -21.76 5.07
C ARG A 655 27.29 -20.60 5.71
N ASP A 656 27.35 -19.47 5.01
CA ASP A 656 28.03 -18.27 5.50
C ASP A 656 27.16 -17.51 6.53
N TRP A 657 25.85 -17.82 6.61
CA TRP A 657 24.89 -17.03 7.37
C TRP A 657 24.11 -17.81 8.43
N VAL A 658 24.18 -19.15 8.43
CA VAL A 658 23.38 -19.99 9.34
C VAL A 658 23.62 -19.69 10.81
N GLU A 659 24.87 -19.39 11.19
CA GLU A 659 25.22 -19.06 12.59
C GLU A 659 24.62 -17.71 13.00
N LEU A 660 24.74 -16.68 12.17
CA LEU A 660 24.13 -15.36 12.41
C LEU A 660 22.59 -15.48 12.48
N ALA A 661 21.98 -16.23 11.57
CA ALA A 661 20.54 -16.44 11.57
C ALA A 661 20.05 -17.10 12.88
N ALA A 662 20.79 -18.10 13.39
CA ALA A 662 20.48 -18.74 14.65
C ALA A 662 20.65 -17.79 15.85
N GLU A 663 21.75 -17.02 15.89
CA GLU A 663 22.02 -16.04 16.95
C GLU A 663 20.90 -14.97 17.00
N GLN A 664 20.62 -14.32 15.88
CA GLN A 664 19.59 -13.28 15.82
C GLN A 664 18.18 -13.82 16.07
N SER A 665 17.86 -15.02 15.58
CA SER A 665 16.60 -15.69 15.87
C SER A 665 16.42 -15.93 17.37
N LYS A 666 17.47 -16.34 18.08
CA LYS A 666 17.43 -16.53 19.52
C LYS A 666 17.13 -15.22 20.25
N ILE A 667 17.83 -14.13 19.90
CA ILE A 667 17.59 -12.81 20.50
C ILE A 667 16.12 -12.37 20.31
N LEU A 668 15.60 -12.49 19.09
CA LEU A 668 14.21 -12.16 18.81
C LEU A 668 13.23 -13.05 19.56
N ASN A 669 13.49 -14.33 19.68
CA ASN A 669 12.63 -15.24 20.43
C ASN A 669 12.64 -14.96 21.93
N ASP A 670 13.78 -14.60 22.52
CA ASP A 670 13.87 -14.19 23.94
C ASP A 670 12.96 -12.97 24.22
N VAL A 671 12.87 -12.02 23.27
CA VAL A 671 11.94 -10.87 23.34
C VAL A 671 10.51 -11.31 23.06
N TYR A 672 10.27 -12.13 22.02
CA TYR A 672 8.95 -12.61 21.66
C TYR A 672 8.28 -13.45 22.77
N GLN A 673 9.04 -14.22 23.54
CA GLN A 673 8.50 -14.92 24.72
C GLN A 673 7.91 -13.97 25.78
N LYS A 674 8.24 -12.68 25.72
CA LYS A 674 7.74 -11.64 26.61
C LYS A 674 6.65 -10.79 25.96
N THR A 675 6.84 -10.41 24.69
CA THR A 675 5.84 -9.63 23.94
C THR A 675 4.67 -10.50 23.47
N GLY A 676 4.91 -11.78 23.16
CA GLY A 676 3.92 -12.67 22.58
C GLY A 676 3.42 -12.20 21.20
N ASN A 677 2.37 -12.82 20.70
CA ASN A 677 1.67 -12.36 19.50
C ASN A 677 0.61 -11.30 19.87
N HIS A 678 1.07 -10.24 20.60
CA HIS A 678 0.22 -9.13 20.99
C HIS A 678 0.30 -7.97 19.99
N CYS A 679 -0.78 -7.20 19.91
CA CYS A 679 -0.81 -6.00 19.08
C CYS A 679 0.15 -4.94 19.62
N ILE A 680 0.80 -4.20 18.72
CA ILE A 680 1.45 -2.95 19.07
C ILE A 680 0.34 -1.94 19.38
N VAL A 681 0.42 -1.29 20.55
CA VAL A 681 -0.56 -0.31 21.03
C VAL A 681 0.02 1.10 21.14
N ALA A 682 1.33 1.25 21.11
CA ALA A 682 1.99 2.56 21.04
C ALA A 682 3.37 2.44 20.38
N HIS A 683 3.77 3.51 19.73
CA HIS A 683 5.12 3.70 19.22
C HIS A 683 5.48 5.18 19.33
N SER A 684 6.63 5.48 19.92
CA SER A 684 7.08 6.84 20.14
C SER A 684 8.59 6.99 19.98
N SER A 685 9.02 8.21 19.65
CA SER A 685 10.43 8.60 19.70
C SER A 685 10.75 9.13 21.09
N LEU A 686 11.72 8.52 21.75
CA LEU A 686 12.22 8.95 23.04
C LEU A 686 13.30 10.05 22.90
N ALA A 687 14.11 9.94 21.84
CA ALA A 687 15.13 10.88 21.42
C ALA A 687 15.40 10.73 19.92
N GLU A 688 16.36 11.47 19.37
CA GLU A 688 16.87 11.22 18.03
C GLU A 688 17.43 9.80 17.97
N ASP A 689 17.01 9.00 16.98
CA ASP A 689 17.39 7.60 16.79
C ASP A 689 17.11 6.64 17.97
N VAL A 690 16.22 7.03 18.89
CA VAL A 690 15.78 6.16 19.99
C VAL A 690 14.25 6.07 19.99
N TYR A 691 13.73 4.84 19.94
CA TYR A 691 12.29 4.58 19.84
C TYR A 691 11.83 3.58 20.88
N CYS A 692 10.56 3.68 21.26
CA CYS A 692 9.91 2.73 22.16
C CYS A 692 8.61 2.22 21.54
N THR A 693 8.47 0.91 21.48
CA THR A 693 7.27 0.20 21.01
C THR A 693 6.62 -0.50 22.19
N SER A 694 5.35 -0.25 22.44
CA SER A 694 4.58 -0.90 23.52
C SER A 694 3.56 -1.88 22.95
N PHE A 695 3.43 -3.02 23.61
CA PHE A 695 2.52 -4.10 23.25
C PHE A 695 1.32 -4.16 24.22
N GLU A 696 0.22 -4.75 23.76
CA GLU A 696 -1.06 -4.85 24.49
C GLU A 696 -0.93 -5.50 25.87
N ASN A 697 0.05 -6.38 26.07
CA ASN A 697 0.31 -7.02 27.36
C ASN A 697 1.12 -6.17 28.36
N GLY A 698 1.41 -4.91 28.01
CA GLY A 698 2.17 -3.98 28.85
C GLY A 698 3.70 -4.09 28.71
N THR A 699 4.21 -5.00 27.90
CA THR A 699 5.64 -5.08 27.58
C THR A 699 6.01 -3.96 26.60
N SER A 700 7.18 -3.35 26.78
CA SER A 700 7.71 -2.34 25.86
C SER A 700 9.16 -2.67 25.48
N VAL A 701 9.51 -2.40 24.22
CA VAL A 701 10.85 -2.56 23.67
C VAL A 701 11.39 -1.19 23.30
N ALA A 702 12.44 -0.71 23.96
CA ALA A 702 13.18 0.46 23.56
C ALA A 702 14.37 0.05 22.67
N VAL A 703 14.52 0.71 21.53
CA VAL A 703 15.59 0.46 20.56
C VAL A 703 16.39 1.74 20.34
N ASN A 704 17.71 1.64 20.39
CA ASN A 704 18.64 2.74 20.23
C ASN A 704 19.54 2.51 19.00
N TYR A 705 19.36 3.31 17.97
CA TYR A 705 20.17 3.30 16.75
C TYR A 705 21.39 4.21 16.81
N SER A 706 21.50 5.04 17.88
CA SER A 706 22.60 5.98 18.04
C SER A 706 23.89 5.29 18.52
N ASP A 707 25.02 5.99 18.41
CA ASP A 707 26.32 5.53 18.90
C ASP A 707 26.56 5.83 20.39
N ARG A 708 25.50 6.22 21.15
CA ARG A 708 25.59 6.57 22.56
C ARG A 708 24.50 5.86 23.36
N ASP A 709 24.84 5.49 24.58
CA ASP A 709 23.85 4.97 25.52
C ASP A 709 22.78 6.02 25.82
N PHE A 710 21.55 5.57 25.99
CA PHE A 710 20.39 6.39 26.36
C PHE A 710 19.74 5.86 27.63
N VAL A 711 19.41 6.75 28.56
CA VAL A 711 18.71 6.35 29.79
C VAL A 711 17.23 6.69 29.68
N PHE A 712 16.39 5.68 29.85
CA PHE A 712 14.93 5.82 29.86
C PHE A 712 14.37 5.06 31.06
N GLU A 713 13.50 5.68 31.84
CA GLU A 713 12.90 5.11 33.08
C GLU A 713 13.93 4.49 34.03
N GLY A 714 15.10 5.13 34.15
CA GLY A 714 16.19 4.69 35.02
C GLY A 714 16.97 3.46 34.50
N GLN A 715 16.67 2.96 33.30
CA GLN A 715 17.35 1.86 32.65
C GLN A 715 18.22 2.35 31.48
N ASN A 716 19.36 1.68 31.31
CA ASN A 716 20.27 1.98 30.20
C ASN A 716 19.85 1.23 28.93
N VAL A 717 19.53 1.95 27.87
CA VAL A 717 19.34 1.43 26.52
C VAL A 717 20.67 1.58 25.79
N PRO A 718 21.44 0.50 25.59
CA PRO A 718 22.81 0.61 25.09
C PRO A 718 22.87 1.16 23.66
N ALA A 719 23.97 1.79 23.30
CA ALA A 719 24.27 2.22 21.94
C ALA A 719 24.17 1.04 20.97
N LYS A 720 23.52 1.23 19.79
CA LYS A 720 23.26 0.17 18.81
C LYS A 720 22.63 -1.09 19.41
N GLY A 721 21.74 -0.91 20.38
CA GLY A 721 21.14 -1.97 21.14
C GLY A 721 19.68 -1.73 21.53
N TYR A 722 19.20 -2.52 22.44
CA TYR A 722 17.81 -2.46 22.90
C TYR A 722 17.69 -2.76 24.40
N TYR A 723 16.54 -2.41 24.98
CA TYR A 723 16.15 -2.78 26.33
C TYR A 723 14.66 -3.15 26.38
N LEU A 724 14.34 -4.17 27.18
CA LEU A 724 12.99 -4.70 27.34
C LEU A 724 12.43 -4.26 28.70
N PHE A 725 11.35 -3.48 28.67
CA PHE A 725 10.61 -3.09 29.86
C PHE A 725 9.42 -4.02 30.06
N HIS A 726 9.18 -4.40 31.32
CA HIS A 726 8.00 -5.15 31.70
C HIS A 726 7.13 -4.28 32.58
N ALA A 727 5.83 -4.23 32.33
CA ALA A 727 4.92 -3.70 33.33
C ALA A 727 4.99 -4.61 34.56
N GLU A 728 5.39 -4.06 35.71
CA GLU A 728 5.14 -4.75 36.97
C GLU A 728 3.63 -4.95 37.12
N LYS A 729 3.19 -6.19 37.31
CA LYS A 729 1.78 -6.54 37.52
C LYS A 729 1.26 -6.00 38.84
#